data_2877fc9dd7a6a0c43f30eecafa955c1d
#
_entry.id   2877fc9dd7a6a0c43f30eecafa955c1d
#
_cell.length_a   1.000
_cell.length_b   1.000
_cell.length_c   1.000
_cell.angle_alpha   90.00
_cell.angle_beta   90.00
_cell.angle_gamma   90.00
#
_symmetry.space_group_name_H-M   'P 1'
#
loop_
_entity.id
_entity.type
_entity.pdbx_description
1 polymer ?
#
loop_
_entity_poly.entity_id
_entity_poly.type
_entity_poly.pdbx_seq_one_letter_code
_entity_poly.pdbx_strand_id
1 'polypeptide(L)'
;MTNTTDLPYKNPNLPAEERIADLLGRMTLEEKVGQMMQLDARSGDLDDLIVNKHVGSILHTSPADLPRAVETVNTKTRLGIPLIIGDDCIHGYSFWPGSTIFPSQLGMATSFDTAKVQAAGRATAEEVSTTGVHWTFSPVLCIARDTRWGRVDETFGEDPYLIGEMASSIVKGYQGGAKAGEPLAKDAILACAKHFAGYSETQGGRDASEADLSHRKLESWFLPPFERVAKEGCGTFMLGYESIDGVPVTFNKWLLSDKLRGDWNYQGTLITDWDNVGRAVWEQKVKADYVQAAADAVKAGNDLIMTTPKFYEGAIEAVKTGLLDESLINEAVSRILALKFRLGLFEDPRLPDQERIKTVIGSKAHQELNLQIARESVALLKNDGALPFSAAAGKRIAVVGPLADDAQEQLGDWAGNSGQVNWMPEGQPRGMITTILDGFKQLAPEGCEVVYSRGTNIIDLVDDPEGEFYPDGQPRPKLGVSAKFDQQLLDEAVDNARHSDLVVAVVGDVVQLVGETCSTATLELLGGQNAMLEALANVARETGKPLVVVLMSSKPQVMPACVIGTNGVIVDESTADGVSAFMWAPNPGMKGGQAIAEIILGETEPSGRLPITFPRHAGQLPVYYNQIRGQHGNRYADLTQDPAFAFGEGLGYTTFEYGEPTITNVPASGTFATTDTVHAEVALTNTGERKGTEVVQLYIGDIVTSYSWTDRELKAFQRVELEPGETKTVAFDIPVSECTIVDSDANRIVEPGEFEVLIGHSSRRRDLKRTTFTVA
;
A
#
# COMPACT_ATOMS: atom_id res chain seq x y z
N MET A 1 -20.02 -4.17 47.15
CA MET A 1 -20.35 -3.65 45.83
C MET A 1 -20.37 -2.14 45.97
N THR A 2 -19.27 -1.47 45.62
CA THR A 2 -19.22 -0.02 45.52
C THR A 2 -20.08 0.39 44.34
N ASN A 3 -20.97 1.34 44.56
CA ASN A 3 -21.90 1.87 43.56
C ASN A 3 -21.09 2.37 42.36
N THR A 4 -21.30 1.84 41.15
CA THR A 4 -20.60 2.22 39.92
C THR A 4 -20.83 3.68 39.53
N THR A 5 -21.75 4.38 40.15
CA THR A 5 -22.05 5.81 40.00
C THR A 5 -21.03 6.74 40.65
N ASP A 6 -20.09 6.22 41.46
CA ASP A 6 -19.09 7.03 42.17
C ASP A 6 -17.74 7.12 41.45
N LEU A 7 -17.63 6.59 40.22
CA LEU A 7 -16.41 6.64 39.40
C LEU A 7 -16.64 7.50 38.13
N PRO A 8 -16.24 8.77 38.14
CA PRO A 8 -16.45 9.68 37.00
C PRO A 8 -16.02 9.11 35.66
N TYR A 9 -14.86 8.40 35.57
CA TYR A 9 -14.41 7.82 34.33
C TYR A 9 -15.34 6.74 33.74
N LYS A 10 -16.22 6.14 34.54
CA LYS A 10 -17.26 5.17 34.11
C LYS A 10 -18.60 5.81 33.77
N ASN A 11 -18.74 7.11 33.96
CA ASN A 11 -20.01 7.81 33.70
C ASN A 11 -20.04 8.28 32.21
N PRO A 12 -20.85 7.65 31.33
CA PRO A 12 -20.92 7.99 29.93
C PRO A 12 -21.49 9.40 29.64
N ASN A 13 -22.10 10.05 30.64
CA ASN A 13 -22.68 11.38 30.50
C ASN A 13 -21.65 12.51 30.72
N LEU A 14 -20.43 12.18 31.17
CA LEU A 14 -19.35 13.16 31.34
C LEU A 14 -18.52 13.30 30.05
N PRO A 15 -17.97 14.50 29.77
CA PRO A 15 -17.02 14.69 28.69
C PRO A 15 -15.81 13.77 28.81
N ALA A 16 -15.25 13.35 27.67
CA ALA A 16 -14.11 12.45 27.65
C ALA A 16 -12.90 13.00 28.42
N GLU A 17 -12.64 14.30 28.34
CA GLU A 17 -11.54 14.96 29.04
C GLU A 17 -11.67 14.84 30.56
N GLU A 18 -12.88 15.00 31.11
CA GLU A 18 -13.13 14.84 32.56
C GLU A 18 -12.94 13.37 32.98
N ARG A 19 -13.37 12.44 32.15
CA ARG A 19 -13.21 11.00 32.39
C ARG A 19 -11.73 10.59 32.34
N ILE A 20 -10.97 11.10 31.38
CA ILE A 20 -9.51 10.88 31.26
C ILE A 20 -8.80 11.42 32.49
N ALA A 21 -9.09 12.65 32.89
CA ALA A 21 -8.45 13.29 34.05
C ALA A 21 -8.69 12.51 35.37
N ASP A 22 -9.95 12.05 35.59
CA ASP A 22 -10.29 11.21 36.74
C ASP A 22 -9.55 9.87 36.72
N LEU A 23 -9.52 9.21 35.56
CA LEU A 23 -8.86 7.89 35.42
C LEU A 23 -7.36 7.99 35.64
N LEU A 24 -6.69 8.96 35.01
CA LEU A 24 -5.25 9.23 35.19
C LEU A 24 -4.88 9.46 36.67
N GLY A 25 -5.70 10.20 37.41
CA GLY A 25 -5.49 10.45 38.84
C GLY A 25 -5.61 9.21 39.71
N ARG A 26 -6.21 8.13 39.19
CA ARG A 26 -6.39 6.84 39.89
C ARG A 26 -5.32 5.82 39.54
N MET A 27 -4.64 5.98 38.39
CA MET A 27 -3.64 5.03 37.90
C MET A 27 -2.33 5.15 38.66
N THR A 28 -1.70 4.01 38.93
CA THR A 28 -0.31 3.95 39.39
C THR A 28 0.64 4.18 38.20
N LEU A 29 1.93 4.42 38.49
CA LEU A 29 2.93 4.56 37.44
C LEU A 29 3.01 3.28 36.57
N GLU A 30 2.96 2.11 37.21
CA GLU A 30 2.99 0.81 36.54
C GLU A 30 1.78 0.65 35.59
N GLU A 31 0.58 1.02 36.01
CA GLU A 31 -0.62 1.00 35.15
C GLU A 31 -0.52 2.00 34.00
N LYS A 32 0.06 3.18 34.22
CA LYS A 32 0.29 4.17 33.16
C LYS A 32 1.28 3.67 32.11
N VAL A 33 2.43 3.17 32.54
CA VAL A 33 3.45 2.62 31.62
C VAL A 33 2.89 1.41 30.87
N GLY A 34 2.13 0.54 31.53
CA GLY A 34 1.46 -0.58 30.89
C GLY A 34 0.51 -0.14 29.77
N GLN A 35 -0.25 0.95 29.98
CA GLN A 35 -1.12 1.48 28.91
C GLN A 35 -0.34 1.97 27.68
N MET A 36 0.91 2.35 27.84
CA MET A 36 1.80 2.73 26.73
C MET A 36 2.37 1.53 25.97
N MET A 37 2.00 0.30 26.30
CA MET A 37 2.52 -0.90 25.64
C MET A 37 1.48 -1.57 24.77
N GLN A 38 1.91 -2.00 23.58
CA GLN A 38 1.24 -2.98 22.76
C GLN A 38 2.12 -4.22 22.65
N LEU A 39 1.63 -5.38 23.07
CA LEU A 39 2.38 -6.63 23.03
C LEU A 39 1.68 -7.70 22.21
N ASP A 40 2.50 -8.59 21.64
CA ASP A 40 2.07 -9.70 20.82
C ASP A 40 1.35 -10.78 21.67
N ALA A 41 0.09 -11.04 21.35
CA ALA A 41 -0.71 -12.04 22.08
C ALA A 41 -0.26 -13.49 21.82
N ARG A 42 0.49 -13.76 20.72
CA ARG A 42 1.03 -15.10 20.41
C ARG A 42 2.15 -15.52 21.35
N SER A 43 2.88 -14.56 21.90
CA SER A 43 4.14 -14.79 22.65
C SER A 43 3.93 -15.08 24.13
N GLY A 44 2.70 -14.99 24.68
CA GLY A 44 2.57 -14.96 26.08
C GLY A 44 1.28 -15.48 26.72
N ASP A 45 1.33 -15.53 28.04
CA ASP A 45 0.17 -15.66 28.88
C ASP A 45 -0.60 -14.33 28.87
N LEU A 46 -1.82 -14.30 28.33
CA LEU A 46 -2.68 -13.12 28.33
C LEU A 46 -2.88 -12.55 29.73
N ASP A 47 -2.91 -13.41 30.77
CA ASP A 47 -3.03 -12.96 32.15
C ASP A 47 -1.79 -12.16 32.59
N ASP A 48 -0.58 -12.57 32.20
CA ASP A 48 0.64 -11.81 32.48
C ASP A 48 0.63 -10.45 31.78
N LEU A 49 0.29 -10.42 30.50
CA LEU A 49 0.22 -9.18 29.73
C LEU A 49 -0.80 -8.20 30.31
N ILE A 50 -2.00 -8.67 30.61
CA ILE A 50 -3.14 -7.82 31.00
C ILE A 50 -3.11 -7.47 32.49
N VAL A 51 -2.83 -8.44 33.36
CA VAL A 51 -2.94 -8.26 34.82
C VAL A 51 -1.66 -7.75 35.43
N ASN A 52 -0.50 -8.29 35.02
CA ASN A 52 0.78 -7.94 35.63
C ASN A 52 1.45 -6.75 34.93
N LYS A 53 1.40 -6.69 33.59
CA LYS A 53 2.00 -5.59 32.81
C LYS A 53 1.02 -4.49 32.45
N HIS A 54 -0.26 -4.67 32.69
CA HIS A 54 -1.32 -3.65 32.46
C HIS A 54 -1.36 -3.10 31.04
N VAL A 55 -1.04 -3.93 30.02
CA VAL A 55 -0.92 -3.47 28.61
C VAL A 55 -2.16 -2.73 28.13
N GLY A 56 -1.94 -1.65 27.39
CA GLY A 56 -3.00 -0.84 26.81
C GLY A 56 -3.57 -1.42 25.53
N SER A 57 -2.78 -2.24 24.84
CA SER A 57 -3.10 -2.82 23.53
C SER A 57 -2.46 -4.19 23.36
N ILE A 58 -3.07 -5.02 22.51
CA ILE A 58 -2.51 -6.29 22.03
C ILE A 58 -2.70 -6.40 20.53
N LEU A 59 -1.86 -7.20 19.87
CA LEU A 59 -1.96 -7.53 18.45
C LEU A 59 -1.80 -9.03 18.23
N HIS A 60 -2.09 -9.51 17.01
CA HIS A 60 -2.05 -10.93 16.62
C HIS A 60 -2.80 -11.82 17.61
N THR A 61 -4.02 -11.43 17.91
CA THR A 61 -4.86 -12.15 18.85
C THR A 61 -5.70 -13.19 18.12
N SER A 62 -5.54 -14.47 18.47
CA SER A 62 -6.31 -15.55 17.83
C SER A 62 -7.81 -15.39 18.03
N PRO A 63 -8.65 -15.91 17.13
CA PRO A 63 -10.11 -15.90 17.29
C PRO A 63 -10.58 -16.49 18.62
N ALA A 64 -9.84 -17.45 19.20
CA ALA A 64 -10.16 -18.07 20.49
C ALA A 64 -9.80 -17.19 21.69
N ASP A 65 -8.75 -16.37 21.56
CA ASP A 65 -8.24 -15.55 22.65
C ASP A 65 -8.92 -14.18 22.76
N LEU A 66 -9.53 -13.68 21.69
CA LEU A 66 -10.24 -12.37 21.69
C LEU A 66 -11.26 -12.23 22.84
N PRO A 67 -12.23 -13.14 23.03
CA PRO A 67 -13.19 -13.04 24.15
C PRO A 67 -12.50 -13.14 25.50
N ARG A 68 -11.49 -14.00 25.63
CA ARG A 68 -10.73 -14.22 26.87
C ARG A 68 -9.96 -12.96 27.29
N ALA A 69 -9.35 -12.25 26.34
CA ALA A 69 -8.63 -11.01 26.63
C ALA A 69 -9.56 -9.96 27.24
N VAL A 70 -10.75 -9.75 26.65
CA VAL A 70 -11.75 -8.81 27.14
C VAL A 70 -12.28 -9.24 28.53
N GLU A 71 -12.57 -10.53 28.73
CA GLU A 71 -13.02 -11.05 30.03
C GLU A 71 -11.95 -10.82 31.11
N THR A 72 -10.67 -11.09 30.80
CA THR A 72 -9.57 -10.88 31.75
C THR A 72 -9.46 -9.43 32.20
N VAL A 73 -9.59 -8.46 31.30
CA VAL A 73 -9.62 -7.03 31.66
C VAL A 73 -10.76 -6.75 32.69
N ASN A 74 -11.95 -7.19 32.40
CA ASN A 74 -13.13 -6.84 33.17
C ASN A 74 -13.18 -7.53 34.56
N THR A 75 -12.58 -8.72 34.69
CA THR A 75 -12.69 -9.54 35.88
C THR A 75 -11.46 -9.56 36.75
N LYS A 76 -10.26 -9.30 36.21
CA LYS A 76 -8.99 -9.46 36.90
C LYS A 76 -8.18 -8.18 37.08
N THR A 77 -8.57 -7.06 36.44
CA THR A 77 -7.85 -5.79 36.59
C THR A 77 -8.56 -4.82 37.54
N ARG A 78 -7.80 -3.97 38.21
CA ARG A 78 -8.33 -3.05 39.23
C ARG A 78 -9.25 -1.97 38.67
N LEU A 79 -8.87 -1.39 37.51
CA LEU A 79 -9.58 -0.26 36.92
C LEU A 79 -10.49 -0.67 35.74
N GLY A 80 -10.32 -1.87 35.20
CA GLY A 80 -11.09 -2.35 34.05
C GLY A 80 -10.90 -1.47 32.82
N ILE A 81 -9.67 -1.01 32.55
CA ILE A 81 -9.34 -0.21 31.37
C ILE A 81 -9.36 -1.12 30.15
N PRO A 82 -10.26 -0.91 29.17
CA PRO A 82 -10.38 -1.81 28.02
C PRO A 82 -9.13 -1.80 27.15
N LEU A 83 -8.84 -2.94 26.50
CA LEU A 83 -7.77 -3.07 25.51
C LEU A 83 -8.17 -2.40 24.18
N ILE A 84 -7.20 -1.84 23.47
CA ILE A 84 -7.28 -1.65 22.04
C ILE A 84 -6.68 -2.89 21.39
N ILE A 85 -7.43 -3.57 20.54
CA ILE A 85 -6.95 -4.77 19.83
C ILE A 85 -6.72 -4.38 18.37
N GLY A 86 -5.47 -4.52 17.92
CA GLY A 86 -5.04 -4.16 16.57
C GLY A 86 -4.56 -5.36 15.77
N ASP A 87 -4.62 -5.24 14.46
CA ASP A 87 -4.08 -6.23 13.54
C ASP A 87 -3.74 -5.60 12.17
N ASP A 88 -2.97 -6.32 11.34
CA ASP A 88 -2.68 -5.89 9.98
C ASP A 88 -3.82 -6.26 9.03
N CYS A 89 -4.50 -5.25 8.53
CA CYS A 89 -5.58 -5.40 7.55
C CYS A 89 -5.28 -4.48 6.36
N ILE A 90 -4.15 -4.73 5.66
CA ILE A 90 -3.58 -3.82 4.66
C ILE A 90 -4.50 -3.69 3.44
N HIS A 91 -5.01 -4.81 2.94
CA HIS A 91 -5.94 -4.85 1.81
C HIS A 91 -7.07 -5.88 2.01
N GLY A 92 -7.60 -5.93 3.21
CA GLY A 92 -8.61 -6.87 3.73
C GLY A 92 -8.20 -7.37 5.10
N TYR A 93 -9.04 -8.14 5.76
CA TYR A 93 -8.70 -8.68 7.09
C TYR A 93 -7.76 -9.89 6.96
N SER A 94 -6.45 -9.65 7.05
CA SER A 94 -5.41 -10.64 6.75
C SER A 94 -5.53 -11.94 7.54
N PHE A 95 -5.84 -11.86 8.83
CA PHE A 95 -5.69 -12.97 9.78
C PHE A 95 -7.01 -13.62 10.23
N TRP A 96 -8.07 -13.44 9.43
CA TRP A 96 -9.32 -14.14 9.66
C TRP A 96 -9.69 -15.05 8.49
N PRO A 97 -9.88 -16.37 8.73
CA PRO A 97 -10.21 -17.30 7.65
C PRO A 97 -11.55 -16.93 6.98
N GLY A 98 -11.53 -16.79 5.66
CA GLY A 98 -12.72 -16.48 4.88
C GLY A 98 -13.07 -14.99 4.78
N SER A 99 -12.23 -14.09 5.31
CA SER A 99 -12.36 -12.66 5.05
C SER A 99 -12.07 -12.31 3.59
N THR A 100 -12.54 -11.14 3.17
CA THR A 100 -12.31 -10.66 1.80
C THR A 100 -10.93 -10.05 1.67
N ILE A 101 -10.07 -10.61 0.81
CA ILE A 101 -8.77 -10.03 0.47
C ILE A 101 -8.89 -9.34 -0.88
N PHE A 102 -8.80 -8.01 -0.87
CA PHE A 102 -8.82 -7.15 -2.05
C PHE A 102 -7.47 -7.21 -2.79
N PRO A 103 -7.35 -6.62 -4.01
CA PRO A 103 -6.04 -6.35 -4.58
C PRO A 103 -5.13 -5.61 -3.58
N SER A 104 -3.82 -5.81 -3.67
CA SER A 104 -2.85 -5.08 -2.84
C SER A 104 -3.06 -3.57 -2.93
N GLN A 105 -2.50 -2.77 -2.01
CA GLN A 105 -2.63 -1.30 -2.11
C GLN A 105 -2.11 -0.79 -3.46
N LEU A 106 -1.03 -1.36 -3.98
CA LEU A 106 -0.50 -1.05 -5.31
C LEU A 106 -1.49 -1.44 -6.42
N GLY A 107 -2.16 -2.59 -6.28
CA GLY A 107 -3.25 -3.01 -7.15
C GLY A 107 -4.44 -2.07 -7.10
N MET A 108 -4.86 -1.66 -5.91
CA MET A 108 -5.92 -0.67 -5.76
C MET A 108 -5.54 0.69 -6.38
N ALA A 109 -4.28 1.13 -6.23
CA ALA A 109 -3.80 2.37 -6.84
C ALA A 109 -3.82 2.32 -8.37
N THR A 110 -3.61 1.15 -8.98
CA THR A 110 -3.71 0.95 -10.43
C THR A 110 -5.10 1.30 -10.97
N SER A 111 -6.14 1.24 -10.15
CA SER A 111 -7.50 1.64 -10.54
C SER A 111 -7.67 3.15 -10.73
N PHE A 112 -6.89 3.99 -10.06
CA PHE A 112 -7.12 5.44 -9.95
C PHE A 112 -8.58 5.75 -9.52
N ASP A 113 -9.21 4.88 -8.71
CA ASP A 113 -10.59 5.00 -8.23
C ASP A 113 -10.63 5.14 -6.70
N THR A 114 -10.64 6.38 -6.24
CA THR A 114 -10.69 6.70 -4.80
C THR A 114 -11.98 6.24 -4.13
N ALA A 115 -13.10 6.19 -4.87
CA ALA A 115 -14.38 5.76 -4.33
C ALA A 115 -14.39 4.24 -4.02
N LYS A 116 -13.80 3.43 -4.90
CA LYS A 116 -13.66 1.99 -4.68
C LYS A 116 -12.64 1.67 -3.59
N VAL A 117 -11.56 2.45 -3.50
CA VAL A 117 -10.59 2.33 -2.39
C VAL A 117 -11.26 2.64 -1.05
N GLN A 118 -12.09 3.68 -0.98
CA GLN A 118 -12.91 3.96 0.20
C GLN A 118 -13.87 2.81 0.52
N ALA A 119 -14.53 2.25 -0.49
CA ALA A 119 -15.45 1.12 -0.31
C ALA A 119 -14.73 -0.15 0.18
N ALA A 120 -13.50 -0.43 -0.32
CA ALA A 120 -12.66 -1.53 0.19
C ALA A 120 -12.31 -1.34 1.66
N GLY A 121 -11.91 -0.12 2.05
CA GLY A 121 -11.67 0.22 3.46
C GLY A 121 -12.92 0.05 4.33
N ARG A 122 -14.09 0.42 3.81
CA ARG A 122 -15.37 0.24 4.52
C ARG A 122 -15.71 -1.24 4.72
N ALA A 123 -15.61 -2.04 3.66
CA ALA A 123 -15.86 -3.48 3.72
C ALA A 123 -14.90 -4.18 4.69
N THR A 124 -13.60 -3.80 4.67
CA THR A 124 -12.62 -4.29 5.63
C THR A 124 -13.01 -3.94 7.07
N ALA A 125 -13.41 -2.70 7.34
CA ALA A 125 -13.86 -2.29 8.67
C ALA A 125 -15.10 -3.03 9.15
N GLU A 126 -16.05 -3.28 8.24
CA GLU A 126 -17.25 -4.06 8.53
C GLU A 126 -16.92 -5.50 8.93
N GLU A 127 -15.99 -6.16 8.23
CA GLU A 127 -15.53 -7.51 8.56
C GLU A 127 -14.75 -7.51 9.88
N VAL A 128 -13.74 -6.67 10.03
CA VAL A 128 -12.87 -6.60 11.21
C VAL A 128 -13.67 -6.31 12.47
N SER A 129 -14.58 -5.34 12.44
CA SER A 129 -15.39 -4.96 13.61
C SER A 129 -16.30 -6.06 14.14
N THR A 130 -16.58 -7.09 13.33
CA THR A 130 -17.40 -8.24 13.80
C THR A 130 -16.66 -9.13 14.76
N THR A 131 -15.32 -9.11 14.73
CA THR A 131 -14.46 -10.05 15.44
C THR A 131 -13.96 -9.54 16.78
N GLY A 132 -14.21 -8.26 17.09
CA GLY A 132 -13.70 -7.62 18.30
C GLY A 132 -12.34 -6.94 18.13
N VAL A 133 -11.80 -6.90 16.92
CA VAL A 133 -10.64 -6.07 16.56
C VAL A 133 -11.11 -4.65 16.25
N HIS A 134 -10.36 -3.64 16.68
CA HIS A 134 -10.79 -2.24 16.64
C HIS A 134 -9.85 -1.33 15.82
N TRP A 135 -8.70 -1.84 15.41
CA TRP A 135 -7.62 -1.06 14.86
C TRP A 135 -6.90 -1.81 13.74
N THR A 136 -6.68 -1.17 12.61
CA THR A 136 -5.83 -1.70 11.54
C THR A 136 -4.54 -0.89 11.41
N PHE A 137 -3.42 -1.57 11.12
CA PHE A 137 -2.13 -0.94 10.82
C PHE A 137 -2.03 -0.62 9.32
N SER A 138 -3.01 0.11 8.82
CA SER A 138 -3.19 0.53 7.42
C SER A 138 -3.81 1.93 7.38
N PRO A 139 -3.52 2.76 6.35
CA PRO A 139 -2.77 2.49 5.12
C PRO A 139 -1.25 2.72 5.22
N VAL A 140 -0.52 2.13 4.26
CA VAL A 140 0.91 2.38 4.05
C VAL A 140 1.09 3.55 3.07
N LEU A 141 1.76 4.62 3.51
CA LEU A 141 1.96 5.87 2.77
C LEU A 141 3.42 6.05 2.30
N CYS A 142 4.21 5.00 2.36
CA CYS A 142 5.58 5.01 1.84
C CYS A 142 5.58 5.24 0.33
N ILE A 143 6.56 5.99 -0.18
CA ILE A 143 6.70 6.28 -1.61
C ILE A 143 7.65 5.26 -2.23
N ALA A 144 7.17 4.42 -3.15
CA ALA A 144 7.96 3.36 -3.77
C ALA A 144 8.78 3.90 -4.96
N ARG A 145 10.05 4.26 -4.72
CA ARG A 145 10.98 4.76 -5.77
C ARG A 145 12.11 3.78 -6.09
N ASP A 146 12.62 3.07 -5.09
CA ASP A 146 13.52 1.94 -5.29
C ASP A 146 12.71 0.64 -5.18
N THR A 147 12.35 0.07 -6.33
CA THR A 147 11.46 -1.09 -6.40
C THR A 147 12.11 -2.41 -5.99
N ARG A 148 13.40 -2.40 -5.58
CA ARG A 148 14.04 -3.55 -4.91
C ARG A 148 13.53 -3.75 -3.50
N TRP A 149 12.96 -2.71 -2.88
CA TRP A 149 12.37 -2.81 -1.55
C TRP A 149 11.26 -3.87 -1.50
N GLY A 150 11.20 -4.64 -0.40
CA GLY A 150 10.28 -5.78 -0.28
C GLY A 150 8.82 -5.39 -0.11
N ARG A 151 8.54 -4.17 0.36
CA ARG A 151 7.19 -3.70 0.76
C ARG A 151 6.54 -2.77 -0.27
N VAL A 152 6.89 -2.89 -1.54
CA VAL A 152 6.36 -2.04 -2.63
C VAL A 152 4.87 -2.26 -2.83
N ASP A 153 4.37 -3.48 -2.77
CA ASP A 153 2.95 -3.84 -2.94
C ASP A 153 2.04 -3.27 -1.85
N GLU A 154 2.60 -3.02 -0.66
CA GLU A 154 1.87 -2.39 0.44
C GLU A 154 1.61 -0.89 0.18
N THR A 155 2.31 -0.26 -0.77
CA THR A 155 2.20 1.18 -1.06
C THR A 155 1.17 1.47 -2.15
N PHE A 156 0.76 2.75 -2.26
CA PHE A 156 -0.02 3.21 -3.41
C PHE A 156 0.85 3.70 -4.58
N GLY A 157 2.14 3.33 -4.62
CA GLY A 157 3.06 3.64 -5.71
C GLY A 157 4.08 4.73 -5.41
N GLU A 158 4.47 5.49 -6.46
CA GLU A 158 5.60 6.42 -6.41
C GLU A 158 5.23 7.91 -6.25
N ASP A 159 3.94 8.24 -6.44
CA ASP A 159 3.50 9.63 -6.50
C ASP A 159 2.83 10.10 -5.20
N PRO A 160 3.33 11.20 -4.56
CA PRO A 160 2.80 11.67 -3.28
C PRO A 160 1.34 12.12 -3.34
N TYR A 161 0.89 12.69 -4.47
CA TYR A 161 -0.50 13.14 -4.62
C TYR A 161 -1.45 11.94 -4.71
N LEU A 162 -1.13 10.96 -5.58
CA LEU A 162 -1.92 9.72 -5.70
C LEU A 162 -2.00 8.98 -4.36
N ILE A 163 -0.86 8.81 -3.67
CA ILE A 163 -0.80 8.20 -2.33
C ILE A 163 -1.72 8.94 -1.36
N GLY A 164 -1.66 10.28 -1.33
CA GLY A 164 -2.49 11.09 -0.45
C GLY A 164 -3.99 10.93 -0.72
N GLU A 165 -4.41 10.88 -2.00
CA GLU A 165 -5.81 10.67 -2.41
C GLU A 165 -6.31 9.28 -2.00
N MET A 166 -5.55 8.23 -2.31
CA MET A 166 -5.91 6.85 -1.99
C MET A 166 -5.93 6.60 -0.47
N ALA A 167 -4.91 7.08 0.24
CA ALA A 167 -4.81 6.95 1.69
C ALA A 167 -5.92 7.69 2.42
N SER A 168 -6.27 8.92 2.00
CA SER A 168 -7.39 9.68 2.55
C SER A 168 -8.71 8.92 2.36
N SER A 169 -8.89 8.31 1.20
CA SER A 169 -10.11 7.55 0.87
C SER A 169 -10.24 6.29 1.71
N ILE A 170 -9.18 5.49 1.84
CA ILE A 170 -9.25 4.26 2.64
C ILE A 170 -9.41 4.55 4.14
N VAL A 171 -8.79 5.63 4.66
CA VAL A 171 -9.00 6.10 6.05
C VAL A 171 -10.47 6.46 6.30
N LYS A 172 -11.11 7.18 5.35
CA LYS A 172 -12.56 7.43 5.41
C LYS A 172 -13.37 6.13 5.46
N GLY A 173 -12.98 5.14 4.67
CA GLY A 173 -13.58 3.81 4.67
C GLY A 173 -13.48 3.16 6.05
N TYR A 174 -12.28 3.02 6.59
CA TYR A 174 -12.03 2.40 7.88
C TYR A 174 -12.77 3.10 9.03
N GLN A 175 -12.68 4.42 9.09
CA GLN A 175 -13.25 5.21 10.19
C GLN A 175 -14.72 5.62 9.98
N GLY A 176 -15.36 5.18 8.88
CA GLY A 176 -16.76 5.51 8.57
C GLY A 176 -16.98 7.01 8.32
N GLY A 177 -15.94 7.74 7.90
CA GLY A 177 -15.98 9.19 7.67
C GLY A 177 -15.88 10.06 8.92
N ALA A 178 -15.67 9.46 10.11
CA ALA A 178 -15.51 10.22 11.35
C ALA A 178 -14.25 11.10 11.31
N LYS A 179 -14.42 12.37 11.69
CA LYS A 179 -13.33 13.35 11.78
C LYS A 179 -12.50 13.19 13.06
N ALA A 180 -11.40 13.95 13.15
CA ALA A 180 -10.58 13.97 14.36
C ALA A 180 -11.41 14.28 15.61
N GLY A 181 -11.26 13.45 16.65
CA GLY A 181 -11.99 13.61 17.90
C GLY A 181 -13.45 13.10 17.91
N GLU A 182 -14.07 12.84 16.77
CA GLU A 182 -15.43 12.31 16.71
C GLU A 182 -15.49 10.83 17.08
N PRO A 183 -16.56 10.36 17.76
CA PRO A 183 -16.74 8.95 18.05
C PRO A 183 -16.80 8.08 16.80
N LEU A 184 -16.25 6.87 16.87
CA LEU A 184 -16.35 5.89 15.79
C LEU A 184 -17.62 5.03 15.96
N ALA A 185 -18.31 4.81 14.85
CA ALA A 185 -19.43 3.86 14.80
C ALA A 185 -18.95 2.43 15.17
N LYS A 186 -19.90 1.55 15.59
CA LYS A 186 -19.55 0.19 16.01
C LYS A 186 -18.94 -0.68 14.91
N ASP A 187 -19.29 -0.39 13.68
CA ASP A 187 -18.81 -1.06 12.46
C ASP A 187 -17.61 -0.36 11.81
N ALA A 188 -17.08 0.68 12.45
CA ALA A 188 -15.86 1.37 12.06
C ALA A 188 -14.68 0.96 12.96
N ILE A 189 -13.45 1.08 12.40
CA ILE A 189 -12.21 0.77 13.10
C ILE A 189 -11.24 1.96 12.97
N LEU A 190 -10.25 2.03 13.87
CA LEU A 190 -9.16 2.99 13.75
C LEU A 190 -8.27 2.65 12.55
N ALA A 191 -7.87 3.67 11.81
CA ALA A 191 -6.80 3.61 10.81
C ALA A 191 -5.45 3.95 11.46
N CYS A 192 -4.37 3.44 10.86
CA CYS A 192 -2.99 3.74 11.25
C CYS A 192 -2.16 4.04 10.01
N ALA A 193 -1.89 5.31 9.76
CA ALA A 193 -1.03 5.68 8.63
C ALA A 193 0.43 5.34 8.94
N LYS A 194 1.06 4.57 8.04
CA LYS A 194 2.42 4.08 8.23
C LYS A 194 3.25 4.13 6.93
N HIS A 195 4.58 4.13 6.96
CA HIS A 195 5.44 4.26 8.14
C HIS A 195 6.01 5.68 8.16
N PHE A 196 5.71 6.43 9.20
CA PHE A 196 6.03 7.86 9.32
C PHE A 196 7.48 8.07 9.73
N ALA A 197 8.30 8.69 8.87
CA ALA A 197 8.15 8.93 7.44
C ALA A 197 9.49 8.73 6.74
N GLY A 198 9.46 8.31 5.45
CA GLY A 198 10.71 8.15 4.67
C GLY A 198 11.26 6.73 4.62
N TYR A 199 10.58 5.75 5.19
CA TYR A 199 11.03 4.36 5.35
C TYR A 199 11.42 3.67 4.03
N SER A 200 10.73 3.95 2.93
CA SER A 200 10.99 3.37 1.60
C SER A 200 12.21 3.95 0.87
N GLU A 201 12.83 5.01 1.40
CA GLU A 201 13.98 5.68 0.78
C GLU A 201 15.32 5.18 1.36
N THR A 202 15.34 3.98 1.91
CA THR A 202 16.54 3.36 2.44
C THR A 202 17.55 3.03 1.33
N GLN A 203 18.82 3.14 1.67
CA GLN A 203 19.91 3.01 0.69
C GLN A 203 19.96 1.62 0.05
N GLY A 204 19.93 1.59 -1.29
CA GLY A 204 20.03 0.37 -2.09
C GLY A 204 18.79 -0.53 -2.02
N GLY A 205 17.62 0.03 -1.71
CA GLY A 205 16.35 -0.70 -1.61
C GLY A 205 16.31 -1.68 -0.44
N ARG A 206 17.29 -1.65 0.48
CA ARG A 206 17.33 -2.54 1.66
C ARG A 206 16.27 -2.13 2.66
N ASP A 207 15.74 -3.10 3.36
CA ASP A 207 14.77 -2.82 4.41
C ASP A 207 15.42 -2.27 5.67
N ALA A 208 14.73 -1.36 6.37
CA ALA A 208 15.09 -0.83 7.69
C ALA A 208 16.49 -0.20 7.80
N SER A 209 17.11 0.27 6.72
CA SER A 209 18.43 0.90 6.74
C SER A 209 18.31 2.43 6.83
N GLU A 210 19.45 3.15 6.75
CA GLU A 210 19.46 4.60 6.73
C GLU A 210 18.77 5.15 5.47
N ALA A 211 17.90 6.14 5.66
CA ALA A 211 17.30 6.94 4.61
C ALA A 211 18.03 8.28 4.49
N ASP A 212 18.69 8.51 3.34
CA ASP A 212 19.41 9.76 3.06
C ASP A 212 18.43 10.87 2.65
N LEU A 213 17.76 11.43 3.63
CA LEU A 213 16.69 12.41 3.48
C LEU A 213 17.01 13.71 4.23
N SER A 214 17.18 14.79 3.49
CA SER A 214 17.17 16.13 4.09
C SER A 214 15.74 16.53 4.51
N HIS A 215 15.59 17.50 5.43
CA HIS A 215 14.28 18.08 5.76
C HIS A 215 13.57 18.60 4.53
N ARG A 216 14.31 19.23 3.58
CA ARG A 216 13.77 19.67 2.30
C ARG A 216 13.16 18.53 1.49
N LYS A 217 13.85 17.39 1.37
CA LYS A 217 13.34 16.22 0.63
C LYS A 217 12.12 15.59 1.32
N LEU A 218 12.12 15.55 2.66
CA LEU A 218 10.96 15.14 3.44
C LEU A 218 9.73 16.00 3.17
N GLU A 219 9.88 17.34 3.25
CA GLU A 219 8.79 18.30 2.99
C GLU A 219 8.32 18.27 1.54
N SER A 220 9.23 17.98 0.59
CA SER A 220 8.88 17.93 -0.84
C SER A 220 7.97 16.76 -1.18
N TRP A 221 8.23 15.57 -0.60
CA TRP A 221 7.66 14.34 -1.11
C TRP A 221 7.06 13.43 -0.03
N PHE A 222 7.76 13.22 1.09
CA PHE A 222 7.41 12.15 2.04
C PHE A 222 6.39 12.56 3.10
N LEU A 223 6.37 13.84 3.48
CA LEU A 223 5.42 14.35 4.48
C LEU A 223 4.04 14.71 3.91
N PRO A 224 3.86 15.18 2.65
CA PRO A 224 2.55 15.59 2.14
C PRO A 224 1.45 14.54 2.24
N PRO A 225 1.66 13.24 1.91
CA PRO A 225 0.62 12.21 2.09
C PRO A 225 0.18 12.06 3.55
N PHE A 226 1.12 12.11 4.50
CA PHE A 226 0.82 12.01 5.92
C PHE A 226 0.08 13.24 6.46
N GLU A 227 0.49 14.43 6.05
CA GLU A 227 -0.21 15.67 6.42
C GLU A 227 -1.66 15.64 5.95
N ARG A 228 -1.91 15.11 4.75
CA ARG A 228 -3.26 14.98 4.20
C ARG A 228 -4.13 14.05 5.05
N VAL A 229 -3.65 12.87 5.43
CA VAL A 229 -4.44 11.94 6.25
C VAL A 229 -4.56 12.42 7.71
N ALA A 230 -3.59 13.18 8.21
CA ALA A 230 -3.72 13.86 9.51
C ALA A 230 -4.90 14.85 9.50
N LYS A 231 -5.00 15.67 8.44
CA LYS A 231 -6.13 16.60 8.23
C LYS A 231 -7.46 15.87 8.02
N GLU A 232 -7.44 14.66 7.43
CA GLU A 232 -8.65 13.83 7.28
C GLU A 232 -9.14 13.24 8.62
N GLY A 233 -8.30 13.21 9.65
CA GLY A 233 -8.63 12.72 10.99
C GLY A 233 -8.23 11.27 11.24
N CYS A 234 -7.18 10.78 10.57
CA CYS A 234 -6.58 9.48 10.86
C CYS A 234 -6.24 9.37 12.34
N GLY A 235 -6.71 8.29 13.01
CA GLY A 235 -6.66 8.18 14.46
C GLY A 235 -5.27 7.89 15.02
N THR A 236 -4.42 7.20 14.24
CA THR A 236 -3.09 6.79 14.69
C THR A 236 -2.07 6.87 13.56
N PHE A 237 -0.81 7.09 13.92
CA PHE A 237 0.36 7.00 13.03
C PHE A 237 1.36 6.00 13.59
N MET A 238 1.97 5.19 12.73
CA MET A 238 3.05 4.27 13.08
C MET A 238 4.36 4.72 12.44
N LEU A 239 5.46 4.62 13.19
CA LEU A 239 6.79 4.95 12.73
C LEU A 239 7.36 3.87 11.79
N GLY A 240 8.40 4.22 11.03
CA GLY A 240 9.26 3.25 10.37
C GLY A 240 10.44 2.82 11.25
N TYR A 241 11.33 2.01 10.68
CA TYR A 241 12.53 1.50 11.35
C TYR A 241 13.79 2.31 11.06
N GLU A 242 13.75 3.13 10.01
CA GLU A 242 14.90 3.82 9.45
C GLU A 242 15.51 4.87 10.38
N SER A 243 16.75 5.21 10.09
CA SER A 243 17.39 6.43 10.58
C SER A 243 17.37 7.49 9.48
N ILE A 244 17.08 8.74 9.85
CA ILE A 244 17.15 9.90 8.95
C ILE A 244 18.26 10.80 9.46
N ASP A 245 19.24 11.10 8.61
CA ASP A 245 20.41 11.93 8.97
C ASP A 245 21.08 11.44 10.26
N GLY A 246 21.23 10.11 10.37
CA GLY A 246 21.83 9.44 11.53
C GLY A 246 20.97 9.35 12.78
N VAL A 247 19.74 9.86 12.77
CA VAL A 247 18.80 9.79 13.90
C VAL A 247 17.70 8.78 13.61
N PRO A 248 17.59 7.67 14.39
CA PRO A 248 16.45 6.78 14.27
C PRO A 248 15.14 7.55 14.45
N VAL A 249 14.16 7.29 13.58
CA VAL A 249 12.88 8.03 13.61
C VAL A 249 12.20 7.97 14.99
N THR A 250 12.37 6.87 15.72
CA THR A 250 11.87 6.70 17.10
C THR A 250 12.34 7.80 18.06
N PHE A 251 13.49 8.43 17.81
CA PHE A 251 14.07 9.48 18.62
C PHE A 251 14.14 10.84 17.91
N ASN A 252 13.53 10.96 16.73
CA ASN A 252 13.56 12.17 15.93
C ASN A 252 12.52 13.19 16.43
N LYS A 253 12.91 13.98 17.43
CA LYS A 253 12.04 14.99 18.04
C LYS A 253 11.47 15.98 17.01
N TRP A 254 12.30 16.41 16.04
CA TRP A 254 11.83 17.33 15.00
C TRP A 254 10.63 16.73 14.24
N LEU A 255 10.73 15.46 13.83
CA LEU A 255 9.66 14.81 13.09
C LEU A 255 8.41 14.57 13.96
N LEU A 256 8.60 14.06 15.18
CA LEU A 256 7.49 13.56 16.02
C LEU A 256 6.82 14.66 16.83
N SER A 257 7.60 15.61 17.37
CA SER A 257 7.08 16.67 18.21
C SER A 257 6.90 17.97 17.44
N ASP A 258 7.97 18.47 16.80
CA ASP A 258 7.93 19.81 16.22
C ASP A 258 7.05 19.81 14.97
N LYS A 259 7.22 18.86 14.04
CA LYS A 259 6.42 18.75 12.82
C LYS A 259 5.02 18.21 13.09
N LEU A 260 4.91 16.98 13.62
CA LEU A 260 3.61 16.29 13.76
C LEU A 260 2.70 16.98 14.78
N ARG A 261 3.21 17.25 15.98
CA ARG A 261 2.42 17.85 17.06
C ARG A 261 2.36 19.38 16.95
N GLY A 262 3.49 20.04 16.62
CA GLY A 262 3.59 21.48 16.50
C GLY A 262 2.92 21.99 15.24
N ASP A 263 3.51 21.74 14.07
CA ASP A 263 3.07 22.34 12.81
C ASP A 263 1.69 21.81 12.36
N TRP A 264 1.45 20.51 12.47
CA TRP A 264 0.17 19.91 12.02
C TRP A 264 -0.89 19.85 13.12
N ASN A 265 -0.53 20.17 14.36
CA ASN A 265 -1.43 20.06 15.52
C ASN A 265 -2.15 18.69 15.61
N TYR A 266 -1.44 17.61 15.27
CA TYR A 266 -1.99 16.27 15.25
C TYR A 266 -2.32 15.77 16.64
N GLN A 267 -3.57 15.38 16.89
CA GLN A 267 -4.09 14.97 18.20
C GLN A 267 -4.21 13.45 18.38
N GLY A 268 -3.98 12.68 17.31
CA GLY A 268 -4.05 11.22 17.37
C GLY A 268 -2.87 10.58 18.12
N THR A 269 -2.87 9.26 18.24
CA THR A 269 -1.82 8.50 18.94
C THR A 269 -0.71 8.10 17.97
N LEU A 270 0.52 8.23 18.42
CA LEU A 270 1.71 7.78 17.72
C LEU A 270 2.18 6.47 18.31
N ILE A 271 2.34 5.44 17.48
CA ILE A 271 2.87 4.13 17.87
C ILE A 271 4.21 3.87 17.19
N THR A 272 5.15 3.23 17.87
CA THR A 272 6.37 2.69 17.25
C THR A 272 6.02 1.49 16.37
N ASP A 273 6.93 1.10 15.48
CA ASP A 273 6.88 -0.20 14.84
C ASP A 273 7.51 -1.28 15.76
N TRP A 274 7.60 -2.53 15.27
CA TRP A 274 7.99 -3.71 16.03
C TRP A 274 9.37 -3.58 16.66
N ASP A 275 9.40 -3.59 18.00
CA ASP A 275 10.60 -3.50 18.83
C ASP A 275 11.53 -2.30 18.54
N ASN A 276 11.02 -1.20 17.97
CA ASN A 276 11.85 -0.03 17.64
C ASN A 276 12.67 0.50 18.82
N VAL A 277 12.09 0.49 20.03
CA VAL A 277 12.81 0.95 21.24
C VAL A 277 13.90 -0.05 21.64
N GLY A 278 13.65 -1.35 21.47
CA GLY A 278 14.64 -2.39 21.72
C GLY A 278 15.76 -2.39 20.68
N ARG A 279 15.43 -2.24 19.39
CA ARG A 279 16.39 -2.15 18.29
C ARG A 279 17.42 -1.05 18.48
N ALA A 280 17.05 0.05 19.13
CA ALA A 280 17.97 1.12 19.50
C ALA A 280 19.11 0.67 20.41
N VAL A 281 18.90 -0.39 21.19
CA VAL A 281 19.89 -0.97 22.12
C VAL A 281 20.69 -2.09 21.45
N TRP A 282 20.00 -3.08 20.86
CA TRP A 282 20.69 -4.29 20.40
C TRP A 282 21.15 -4.22 18.93
N GLU A 283 20.45 -3.50 18.06
CA GLU A 283 20.75 -3.42 16.62
C GLU A 283 21.45 -2.11 16.26
N GLN A 284 20.77 -0.97 16.40
CA GLN A 284 21.29 0.36 16.04
C GLN A 284 22.37 0.85 16.99
N LYS A 285 22.39 0.37 18.25
CA LYS A 285 23.38 0.67 19.30
C LYS A 285 23.52 2.17 19.58
N VAL A 286 22.43 2.93 19.46
CA VAL A 286 22.36 4.38 19.76
C VAL A 286 21.96 4.66 21.21
N LYS A 287 21.54 3.64 21.94
CA LYS A 287 21.21 3.69 23.37
C LYS A 287 21.99 2.63 24.14
N ALA A 288 22.47 3.01 25.34
CA ALA A 288 23.26 2.11 26.14
C ALA A 288 22.45 0.97 26.79
N ASP A 289 21.20 1.28 27.14
CA ASP A 289 20.29 0.38 27.83
C ASP A 289 18.81 0.75 27.58
N TYR A 290 17.90 -0.08 28.09
CA TYR A 290 16.47 0.13 27.93
C TYR A 290 15.91 1.28 28.77
N VAL A 291 16.58 1.69 29.84
CA VAL A 291 16.17 2.86 30.67
C VAL A 291 16.34 4.14 29.86
N GLN A 292 17.50 4.31 29.25
CA GLN A 292 17.76 5.45 28.36
C GLN A 292 16.89 5.41 27.11
N ALA A 293 16.75 4.22 26.48
CA ALA A 293 15.92 4.06 25.29
C ALA A 293 14.46 4.43 25.55
N ALA A 294 13.88 3.93 26.64
CA ALA A 294 12.51 4.24 27.03
C ALA A 294 12.32 5.74 27.32
N ALA A 295 13.21 6.34 28.12
CA ALA A 295 13.12 7.76 28.44
C ALA A 295 13.18 8.64 27.19
N ASP A 296 14.12 8.37 26.29
CA ASP A 296 14.32 9.20 25.10
C ASP A 296 13.22 8.99 24.04
N ALA A 297 12.65 7.77 23.93
CA ALA A 297 11.50 7.52 23.05
C ALA A 297 10.28 8.34 23.50
N VAL A 298 9.96 8.35 24.79
CA VAL A 298 8.85 9.15 25.33
C VAL A 298 9.10 10.65 25.15
N LYS A 299 10.32 11.13 25.45
CA LYS A 299 10.70 12.54 25.24
C LYS A 299 10.63 12.98 23.77
N ALA A 300 10.85 12.07 22.83
CA ALA A 300 10.71 12.36 21.40
C ALA A 300 9.26 12.52 20.96
N GLY A 301 8.27 11.98 21.71
CA GLY A 301 6.85 12.13 21.45
C GLY A 301 6.10 10.83 21.14
N ASN A 302 6.70 9.65 21.37
CA ASN A 302 6.01 8.38 21.23
C ASN A 302 4.97 8.18 22.34
N ASP A 303 3.78 7.71 21.96
CA ASP A 303 2.70 7.43 22.92
C ASP A 303 2.61 5.93 23.23
N LEU A 304 2.60 5.07 22.20
CA LEU A 304 2.44 3.64 22.33
C LEU A 304 3.67 2.90 21.77
N ILE A 305 4.13 1.90 22.50
CA ILE A 305 5.35 1.15 22.18
C ILE A 305 4.98 -0.28 21.78
N MET A 306 5.25 -0.63 20.51
CA MET A 306 4.96 -1.95 19.98
C MET A 306 6.10 -2.93 20.33
N THR A 307 5.74 -4.06 20.91
CA THR A 307 6.54 -5.27 21.12
C THR A 307 7.96 -5.08 21.68
N THR A 308 8.16 -4.06 22.55
CA THR A 308 9.36 -3.93 23.36
C THR A 308 9.05 -4.26 24.83
N PRO A 309 9.05 -5.52 25.29
CA PRO A 309 8.63 -5.89 26.64
C PRO A 309 9.46 -5.21 27.74
N LYS A 310 10.77 -4.99 27.50
CA LYS A 310 11.69 -4.32 28.45
C LYS A 310 11.47 -2.81 28.59
N PHE A 311 10.59 -2.24 27.76
CA PHE A 311 10.16 -0.84 27.93
C PHE A 311 9.47 -0.63 29.27
N TYR A 312 8.73 -1.63 29.77
CA TYR A 312 7.99 -1.55 31.03
C TYR A 312 8.91 -1.20 32.20
N GLU A 313 9.91 -2.03 32.44
CA GLU A 313 10.88 -1.82 33.55
C GLU A 313 11.75 -0.59 33.28
N GLY A 314 12.14 -0.37 31.99
CA GLY A 314 12.96 0.78 31.60
C GLY A 314 12.28 2.12 31.84
N ALA A 315 11.03 2.28 31.48
CA ALA A 315 10.28 3.53 31.69
C ALA A 315 10.00 3.81 33.17
N ILE A 316 9.62 2.77 33.94
CA ILE A 316 9.41 2.89 35.38
C ILE A 316 10.69 3.33 36.09
N GLU A 317 11.83 2.71 35.77
CA GLU A 317 13.13 3.08 36.36
C GLU A 317 13.56 4.49 35.91
N ALA A 318 13.32 4.88 34.66
CA ALA A 318 13.60 6.21 34.17
C ALA A 318 12.84 7.31 34.95
N VAL A 319 11.58 7.07 35.29
CA VAL A 319 10.80 7.99 36.12
C VAL A 319 11.33 8.00 37.56
N LYS A 320 11.56 6.83 38.18
CA LYS A 320 12.08 6.73 39.56
C LYS A 320 13.43 7.41 39.76
N THR A 321 14.28 7.39 38.75
CA THR A 321 15.62 8.03 38.78
C THR A 321 15.60 9.48 38.34
N GLY A 322 14.46 10.03 37.92
CA GLY A 322 14.32 11.40 37.43
C GLY A 322 14.88 11.63 36.02
N LEU A 323 15.18 10.56 35.29
CA LEU A 323 15.59 10.64 33.88
C LEU A 323 14.42 11.00 32.95
N LEU A 324 13.20 10.59 33.32
CA LEU A 324 11.94 10.87 32.60
C LEU A 324 10.95 11.54 33.56
N ASP A 325 10.35 12.66 33.12
CA ASP A 325 9.26 13.30 33.86
C ASP A 325 7.96 12.51 33.66
N GLU A 326 7.26 12.18 34.77
CA GLU A 326 5.99 11.46 34.72
C GLU A 326 4.89 12.22 33.97
N SER A 327 5.00 13.55 33.84
CA SER A 327 4.06 14.35 33.04
C SER A 327 4.00 13.91 31.57
N LEU A 328 5.15 13.52 30.98
CA LEU A 328 5.20 13.02 29.60
C LEU A 328 4.51 11.65 29.46
N ILE A 329 4.62 10.79 30.47
CA ILE A 329 3.83 9.54 30.57
C ILE A 329 2.33 9.88 30.61
N ASN A 330 1.94 10.85 31.44
CA ASN A 330 0.53 11.26 31.55
C ASN A 330 -0.03 11.80 30.23
N GLU A 331 0.75 12.56 29.47
CA GLU A 331 0.35 13.06 28.15
C GLU A 331 0.13 11.91 27.16
N ALA A 332 1.06 10.96 27.07
CA ALA A 332 0.95 9.81 26.20
C ALA A 332 -0.28 8.95 26.56
N VAL A 333 -0.46 8.64 27.84
CA VAL A 333 -1.60 7.87 28.33
C VAL A 333 -2.92 8.61 28.09
N SER A 334 -2.96 9.94 28.22
CA SER A 334 -4.16 10.72 27.89
C SER A 334 -4.62 10.52 26.46
N ARG A 335 -3.66 10.52 25.48
CA ARG A 335 -3.97 10.28 24.06
C ARG A 335 -4.48 8.84 23.84
N ILE A 336 -3.87 7.86 24.48
CA ILE A 336 -4.30 6.45 24.40
C ILE A 336 -5.71 6.28 24.99
N LEU A 337 -6.00 6.88 26.14
CA LEU A 337 -7.33 6.84 26.76
C LEU A 337 -8.35 7.55 25.87
N ALA A 338 -7.99 8.66 25.24
CA ALA A 338 -8.86 9.37 24.29
C ALA A 338 -9.30 8.46 23.13
N LEU A 339 -8.39 7.63 22.57
CA LEU A 339 -8.77 6.62 21.56
C LEU A 339 -9.76 5.60 22.11
N LYS A 340 -9.58 5.12 23.35
CA LYS A 340 -10.49 4.14 23.98
C LYS A 340 -11.89 4.73 24.19
N PHE A 341 -11.99 6.00 24.59
CA PHE A 341 -13.27 6.71 24.68
C PHE A 341 -13.87 6.98 23.30
N ARG A 342 -13.05 7.36 22.30
CA ARG A 342 -13.50 7.56 20.91
C ARG A 342 -14.09 6.29 20.32
N LEU A 343 -13.53 5.12 20.63
CA LEU A 343 -14.05 3.82 20.25
C LEU A 343 -15.28 3.38 21.07
N GLY A 344 -15.58 4.06 22.18
CA GLY A 344 -16.68 3.68 23.09
C GLY A 344 -16.43 2.40 23.89
N LEU A 345 -15.18 1.99 24.08
CA LEU A 345 -14.82 0.68 24.67
C LEU A 345 -15.19 0.54 26.15
N PHE A 346 -15.35 1.65 26.88
CA PHE A 346 -15.78 1.63 28.27
C PHE A 346 -17.26 1.29 28.42
N GLU A 347 -18.07 1.60 27.42
CA GLU A 347 -19.51 1.34 27.36
C GLU A 347 -19.81 0.02 26.66
N ASP A 348 -19.04 -0.28 25.62
CA ASP A 348 -19.18 -1.48 24.80
C ASP A 348 -17.78 -2.05 24.46
N PRO A 349 -17.36 -3.14 25.10
CA PRO A 349 -16.04 -3.73 24.84
C PRO A 349 -15.91 -4.37 23.46
N ARG A 350 -16.93 -4.25 22.59
CA ARG A 350 -16.95 -4.74 21.21
C ARG A 350 -16.54 -6.22 21.10
N LEU A 351 -17.21 -7.09 21.87
CA LEU A 351 -16.98 -8.54 21.79
C LEU A 351 -17.28 -9.10 20.39
N PRO A 352 -16.65 -10.22 20.01
CA PRO A 352 -16.97 -10.92 18.77
C PRO A 352 -18.47 -11.20 18.61
N ASP A 353 -19.07 -10.77 17.52
CA ASP A 353 -20.48 -10.96 17.19
C ASP A 353 -20.64 -12.14 16.24
N GLN A 354 -21.00 -13.31 16.77
CA GLN A 354 -21.07 -14.56 16.01
C GLN A 354 -22.08 -14.53 14.86
N GLU A 355 -23.16 -13.74 14.95
CA GLU A 355 -24.13 -13.62 13.86
C GLU A 355 -23.62 -12.68 12.76
N ARG A 356 -22.97 -11.59 13.14
CA ARG A 356 -22.31 -10.71 12.15
C ARG A 356 -21.13 -11.39 11.48
N ILE A 357 -20.31 -12.15 12.21
CA ILE A 357 -19.19 -12.93 11.64
C ILE A 357 -19.71 -13.80 10.49
N LYS A 358 -20.82 -14.54 10.68
CA LYS A 358 -21.39 -15.43 9.65
C LYS A 358 -21.97 -14.70 8.43
N THR A 359 -22.43 -13.47 8.60
CA THR A 359 -23.20 -12.76 7.59
C THR A 359 -22.41 -11.67 6.86
N VAL A 360 -21.35 -11.14 7.48
CA VAL A 360 -20.56 -10.02 6.97
C VAL A 360 -19.24 -10.49 6.37
N ILE A 361 -18.49 -11.36 7.10
CA ILE A 361 -17.19 -11.84 6.64
C ILE A 361 -17.35 -12.62 5.34
N GLY A 362 -16.59 -12.22 4.30
CA GLY A 362 -16.63 -12.84 2.99
C GLY A 362 -18.00 -12.74 2.29
N SER A 363 -18.82 -11.78 2.66
CA SER A 363 -20.17 -11.62 2.12
C SER A 363 -20.17 -11.51 0.59
N LYS A 364 -21.29 -11.88 -0.05
CA LYS A 364 -21.44 -11.78 -1.50
C LYS A 364 -21.19 -10.34 -2.00
N ALA A 365 -21.66 -9.33 -1.25
CA ALA A 365 -21.44 -7.93 -1.61
C ALA A 365 -19.96 -7.55 -1.59
N HIS A 366 -19.20 -8.02 -0.60
CA HIS A 366 -17.77 -7.79 -0.52
C HIS A 366 -17.00 -8.53 -1.62
N GLN A 367 -17.41 -9.76 -1.98
CA GLN A 367 -16.84 -10.51 -3.11
C GLN A 367 -17.13 -9.84 -4.45
N GLU A 368 -18.32 -9.26 -4.64
CA GLU A 368 -18.68 -8.48 -5.83
C GLU A 368 -17.86 -7.19 -5.93
N LEU A 369 -17.68 -6.47 -4.82
CA LEU A 369 -16.79 -5.30 -4.75
C LEU A 369 -15.33 -5.69 -5.07
N ASN A 370 -14.85 -6.82 -4.53
CA ASN A 370 -13.51 -7.34 -4.82
C ASN A 370 -13.31 -7.55 -6.33
N LEU A 371 -14.29 -8.17 -7.02
CA LEU A 371 -14.23 -8.36 -8.47
C LEU A 371 -14.22 -7.03 -9.24
N GLN A 372 -15.01 -6.04 -8.80
CA GLN A 372 -15.03 -4.72 -9.44
C GLN A 372 -13.68 -4.02 -9.34
N ILE A 373 -13.05 -4.08 -8.16
CA ILE A 373 -11.71 -3.50 -7.95
C ILE A 373 -10.66 -4.27 -8.74
N ALA A 374 -10.71 -5.60 -8.73
CA ALA A 374 -9.78 -6.45 -9.48
C ALA A 374 -9.79 -6.15 -10.99
N ARG A 375 -10.97 -5.90 -11.59
CA ARG A 375 -11.11 -5.51 -13.01
C ARG A 375 -10.38 -4.21 -13.34
N GLU A 376 -10.31 -3.27 -12.41
CA GLU A 376 -9.66 -1.98 -12.58
C GLU A 376 -8.18 -1.99 -12.13
N SER A 377 -7.75 -3.04 -11.44
CA SER A 377 -6.40 -3.21 -10.92
C SER A 377 -5.42 -3.87 -11.90
N VAL A 378 -5.84 -4.16 -13.12
CA VAL A 378 -5.00 -4.74 -14.17
C VAL A 378 -4.67 -3.70 -15.21
N ALA A 379 -3.37 -3.43 -15.42
CA ALA A 379 -2.88 -2.52 -16.46
C ALA A 379 -2.47 -3.29 -17.72
N LEU A 380 -3.14 -3.03 -18.84
CA LEU A 380 -2.72 -3.51 -20.16
C LEU A 380 -1.62 -2.58 -20.69
N LEU A 381 -0.41 -3.10 -20.95
CA LEU A 381 0.77 -2.31 -21.30
C LEU A 381 1.23 -2.48 -22.76
N LYS A 382 0.84 -3.59 -23.38
CA LYS A 382 1.05 -3.87 -24.80
C LYS A 382 -0.13 -4.64 -25.36
N ASN A 383 -0.57 -4.30 -26.58
CA ASN A 383 -1.55 -5.07 -27.33
C ASN A 383 -1.40 -4.81 -28.86
N ASP A 384 -0.92 -5.80 -29.58
CA ASP A 384 -0.74 -5.73 -31.03
C ASP A 384 -2.04 -6.09 -31.80
N GLY A 385 -3.20 -5.92 -31.16
CA GLY A 385 -4.51 -6.26 -31.72
C GLY A 385 -4.94 -7.72 -31.47
N ALA A 386 -4.21 -8.47 -30.64
CA ALA A 386 -4.55 -9.84 -30.27
C ALA A 386 -5.68 -9.90 -29.21
N LEU A 387 -5.83 -8.87 -28.43
CA LEU A 387 -6.89 -8.75 -27.42
C LEU A 387 -7.93 -7.70 -27.86
N PRO A 388 -9.21 -7.92 -27.56
CA PRO A 388 -9.76 -9.09 -26.85
C PRO A 388 -9.78 -10.36 -27.71
N PHE A 389 -9.50 -11.51 -27.07
CA PHE A 389 -9.50 -12.81 -27.75
C PHE A 389 -10.93 -13.38 -27.88
N SER A 390 -11.34 -13.71 -29.10
CA SER A 390 -12.64 -14.33 -29.34
C SER A 390 -12.59 -15.85 -29.13
N ALA A 391 -12.91 -16.29 -27.92
CA ALA A 391 -13.06 -17.70 -27.60
C ALA A 391 -14.33 -18.29 -28.24
N ALA A 392 -14.24 -19.54 -28.72
CA ALA A 392 -15.36 -20.24 -29.37
C ALA A 392 -15.19 -21.75 -29.25
N ALA A 393 -16.24 -22.50 -29.52
CA ALA A 393 -16.19 -23.96 -29.64
C ALA A 393 -15.12 -24.40 -30.68
N GLY A 394 -14.34 -25.40 -30.32
CA GLY A 394 -13.22 -25.91 -31.13
C GLY A 394 -11.94 -25.14 -30.99
N LYS A 395 -11.89 -24.02 -30.24
CA LYS A 395 -10.68 -23.31 -29.85
C LYS A 395 -10.03 -23.97 -28.62
N ARG A 396 -8.72 -23.78 -28.51
CA ARG A 396 -7.94 -24.24 -27.37
C ARG A 396 -7.11 -23.10 -26.78
N ILE A 397 -7.20 -22.92 -25.47
CA ILE A 397 -6.45 -21.91 -24.70
C ILE A 397 -5.45 -22.63 -23.79
N ALA A 398 -4.17 -22.35 -23.92
CA ALA A 398 -3.15 -22.80 -22.97
C ALA A 398 -2.89 -21.73 -21.92
N VAL A 399 -3.14 -22.05 -20.65
CA VAL A 399 -2.77 -21.22 -19.50
C VAL A 399 -1.50 -21.82 -18.93
N VAL A 400 -0.39 -21.10 -19.02
CA VAL A 400 0.96 -21.60 -18.75
C VAL A 400 1.63 -20.74 -17.68
N GLY A 401 2.35 -21.37 -16.80
CA GLY A 401 3.18 -20.62 -15.84
C GLY A 401 2.99 -21.03 -14.39
N PRO A 402 3.98 -20.77 -13.54
CA PRO A 402 4.00 -21.21 -12.15
C PRO A 402 2.91 -20.58 -11.29
N LEU A 403 2.45 -19.38 -11.68
CA LEU A 403 1.43 -18.60 -10.94
C LEU A 403 0.01 -18.72 -11.53
N ALA A 404 -0.15 -19.46 -12.63
CA ALA A 404 -1.45 -19.55 -13.33
C ALA A 404 -2.56 -20.19 -12.49
N ASP A 405 -2.22 -21.11 -11.58
CA ASP A 405 -3.15 -21.80 -10.67
C ASP A 405 -2.65 -21.73 -9.20
N ASP A 406 -1.97 -20.66 -8.83
CA ASP A 406 -1.55 -20.47 -7.46
C ASP A 406 -2.47 -19.47 -6.75
N ALA A 407 -3.30 -19.99 -5.84
CA ALA A 407 -4.34 -19.23 -5.17
C ALA A 407 -3.78 -18.30 -4.09
N GLN A 408 -2.72 -18.70 -3.39
CA GLN A 408 -2.18 -17.92 -2.29
C GLN A 408 -1.23 -16.81 -2.78
N GLU A 409 -0.36 -17.11 -3.74
CA GLU A 409 0.55 -16.13 -4.34
C GLU A 409 -0.22 -14.99 -5.04
N GLN A 410 -1.41 -15.28 -5.60
CA GLN A 410 -2.29 -14.26 -6.19
C GLN A 410 -2.73 -13.18 -5.19
N LEU A 411 -2.83 -13.53 -3.91
CA LEU A 411 -3.25 -12.61 -2.85
C LEU A 411 -2.16 -11.61 -2.46
N GLY A 412 -0.88 -11.99 -2.58
CA GLY A 412 0.26 -11.20 -2.12
C GLY A 412 0.51 -11.34 -0.62
N ASP A 413 1.28 -10.40 -0.06
CA ASP A 413 1.57 -10.35 1.38
C ASP A 413 0.35 -9.87 2.20
N TRP A 414 0.41 -9.99 3.52
CA TRP A 414 -0.66 -9.59 4.46
C TRP A 414 -2.04 -10.17 4.10
N ALA A 415 -2.07 -11.42 3.65
CA ALA A 415 -3.29 -12.15 3.27
C ALA A 415 -3.52 -13.43 4.09
N GLY A 416 -2.71 -13.67 5.14
CA GLY A 416 -2.78 -14.85 6.00
C GLY A 416 -1.91 -16.03 5.54
N ASN A 417 -1.21 -15.91 4.42
CA ASN A 417 -0.35 -16.93 3.83
C ASN A 417 1.15 -16.71 4.06
N SER A 418 1.54 -15.54 4.52
CA SER A 418 2.95 -15.17 4.73
C SER A 418 3.53 -15.59 6.10
N GLY A 419 2.77 -16.36 6.89
CA GLY A 419 3.27 -17.02 8.10
C GLY A 419 3.28 -16.17 9.37
N GLN A 420 2.70 -14.97 9.36
CA GLN A 420 2.62 -14.10 10.55
C GLN A 420 1.78 -14.71 11.66
N VAL A 421 0.81 -15.56 11.33
CA VAL A 421 -0.07 -16.21 12.32
C VAL A 421 -0.07 -17.75 12.17
N ASN A 422 -0.27 -18.45 13.27
CA ASN A 422 -0.20 -19.92 13.31
C ASN A 422 -1.56 -20.63 13.16
N TRP A 423 -2.65 -19.89 13.15
CA TRP A 423 -4.01 -20.44 12.99
C TRP A 423 -4.53 -20.43 11.54
N MET A 424 -3.72 -19.98 10.59
CA MET A 424 -4.01 -19.99 9.16
C MET A 424 -2.88 -20.66 8.35
N PRO A 425 -2.49 -21.91 8.65
CA PRO A 425 -1.34 -22.53 8.01
C PRO A 425 -1.52 -22.77 6.49
N GLU A 426 -2.78 -22.80 6.03
CA GLU A 426 -3.15 -22.98 4.62
C GLU A 426 -3.55 -21.65 3.94
N GLY A 427 -3.38 -20.52 4.63
CA GLY A 427 -3.83 -19.20 4.17
C GLY A 427 -5.35 -19.08 4.08
N GLN A 428 -5.85 -18.34 3.09
CA GLN A 428 -7.28 -18.14 2.86
C GLN A 428 -7.94 -19.37 2.20
N PRO A 429 -9.25 -19.63 2.45
CA PRO A 429 -9.95 -20.78 1.88
C PRO A 429 -9.91 -20.79 0.35
N ARG A 430 -9.37 -21.88 -0.24
CA ARG A 430 -9.20 -22.03 -1.71
C ARG A 430 -10.49 -21.75 -2.50
N GLY A 431 -11.65 -22.13 -1.98
CA GLY A 431 -12.95 -21.95 -2.66
C GLY A 431 -13.40 -20.49 -2.80
N MET A 432 -12.77 -19.55 -2.11
CA MET A 432 -13.05 -18.10 -2.23
C MET A 432 -12.21 -17.41 -3.31
N ILE A 433 -11.13 -18.07 -3.73
CA ILE A 433 -10.14 -17.51 -4.65
C ILE A 433 -10.35 -18.09 -6.03
N THR A 434 -10.49 -17.22 -7.04
CA THR A 434 -10.56 -17.60 -8.44
C THR A 434 -9.18 -17.36 -9.06
N THR A 435 -8.43 -18.42 -9.35
CA THR A 435 -7.15 -18.32 -10.04
C THR A 435 -7.33 -17.97 -11.52
N ILE A 436 -6.26 -17.60 -12.22
CA ILE A 436 -6.33 -17.30 -13.65
C ILE A 436 -6.83 -18.53 -14.43
N LEU A 437 -6.34 -19.71 -14.08
CA LEU A 437 -6.83 -20.98 -14.67
C LEU A 437 -8.32 -21.20 -14.41
N ASP A 438 -8.78 -20.96 -13.17
CA ASP A 438 -10.19 -21.06 -12.81
C ASP A 438 -11.05 -20.07 -13.64
N GLY A 439 -10.59 -18.82 -13.78
CA GLY A 439 -11.26 -17.79 -14.55
C GLY A 439 -11.49 -18.22 -15.99
N PHE A 440 -10.46 -18.73 -16.67
CA PHE A 440 -10.61 -19.26 -18.04
C PHE A 440 -11.53 -20.48 -18.10
N LYS A 441 -11.43 -21.41 -17.15
CA LYS A 441 -12.35 -22.58 -17.12
C LYS A 441 -13.80 -22.20 -16.89
N GLN A 442 -14.07 -21.12 -16.14
CA GLN A 442 -15.42 -20.64 -15.86
C GLN A 442 -16.02 -19.87 -17.03
N LEU A 443 -15.20 -19.09 -17.77
CA LEU A 443 -15.66 -18.17 -18.81
C LEU A 443 -15.53 -18.72 -20.23
N ALA A 444 -14.71 -19.75 -20.44
CA ALA A 444 -14.57 -20.37 -21.74
C ALA A 444 -15.92 -20.94 -22.22
N PRO A 445 -16.37 -20.60 -23.45
CA PRO A 445 -17.64 -21.12 -23.98
C PRO A 445 -17.58 -22.63 -24.14
N GLU A 446 -18.76 -23.27 -24.15
CA GLU A 446 -18.89 -24.71 -24.32
C GLU A 446 -18.17 -25.19 -25.60
N GLY A 447 -17.33 -26.19 -25.46
CA GLY A 447 -16.51 -26.74 -26.56
C GLY A 447 -15.18 -25.99 -26.78
N CYS A 448 -14.87 -24.97 -26.03
CA CYS A 448 -13.54 -24.38 -25.94
C CYS A 448 -12.70 -25.14 -24.88
N GLU A 449 -11.55 -25.67 -25.29
CA GLU A 449 -10.68 -26.41 -24.39
C GLU A 449 -9.72 -25.48 -23.64
N VAL A 450 -9.61 -25.60 -22.30
CA VAL A 450 -8.62 -24.91 -21.47
C VAL A 450 -7.64 -25.92 -20.89
N VAL A 451 -6.37 -25.80 -21.23
CA VAL A 451 -5.30 -26.67 -20.74
C VAL A 451 -4.33 -25.90 -19.89
N TYR A 452 -3.68 -26.58 -18.96
CA TYR A 452 -2.72 -26.01 -18.04
C TYR A 452 -1.37 -26.72 -18.11
N SER A 453 -0.28 -25.98 -17.97
CA SER A 453 1.05 -26.50 -17.66
C SER A 453 1.82 -25.50 -16.80
N ARG A 454 2.58 -26.01 -15.81
CA ARG A 454 3.34 -25.17 -14.89
C ARG A 454 4.50 -24.45 -15.58
N GLY A 455 5.13 -25.06 -16.55
CA GLY A 455 6.20 -24.51 -17.39
C GLY A 455 7.55 -24.34 -16.70
N THR A 456 7.56 -23.89 -15.44
CA THR A 456 8.79 -23.72 -14.65
C THR A 456 8.48 -23.60 -13.15
N ASN A 457 9.53 -23.64 -12.31
CA ASN A 457 9.50 -23.19 -10.92
C ASN A 457 10.18 -21.83 -10.78
N ILE A 458 9.84 -21.08 -9.71
CA ILE A 458 10.37 -19.72 -9.44
C ILE A 458 11.54 -19.80 -8.47
N ILE A 459 11.32 -20.38 -7.28
CA ILE A 459 12.33 -20.49 -6.22
C ILE A 459 12.34 -21.90 -5.62
N ASP A 460 13.49 -22.24 -5.02
CA ASP A 460 13.65 -23.31 -4.04
C ASP A 460 13.84 -22.65 -2.66
N LEU A 461 13.24 -23.22 -1.59
CA LEU A 461 13.38 -22.70 -0.23
C LEU A 461 14.54 -23.38 0.50
N VAL A 462 15.44 -22.57 1.06
CA VAL A 462 16.59 -23.02 1.86
C VAL A 462 16.54 -22.38 3.25
N ASP A 463 17.15 -23.05 4.23
CA ASP A 463 17.27 -22.52 5.59
C ASP A 463 18.19 -21.28 5.61
N ASP A 464 17.86 -20.28 6.46
CA ASP A 464 18.67 -19.09 6.61
C ASP A 464 20.02 -19.44 7.26
N PRO A 465 21.16 -19.11 6.63
CA PRO A 465 22.48 -19.41 7.18
C PRO A 465 22.79 -18.64 8.48
N GLU A 466 22.06 -17.59 8.80
CA GLU A 466 22.21 -16.84 10.05
C GLU A 466 21.49 -17.50 11.24
N GLY A 467 20.78 -18.61 11.04
CA GLY A 467 20.14 -19.40 12.08
C GLY A 467 18.61 -19.35 12.06
N GLU A 468 17.99 -20.04 13.01
CA GLU A 468 16.53 -20.23 13.05
C GLU A 468 15.75 -19.03 13.61
N PHE A 469 16.42 -18.13 14.36
CA PHE A 469 15.75 -17.01 15.04
C PHE A 469 16.49 -15.70 14.88
N TYR A 470 15.74 -14.61 14.82
CA TYR A 470 16.26 -13.25 14.97
C TYR A 470 16.67 -12.97 16.43
N PRO A 471 17.48 -11.91 16.72
CA PRO A 471 17.89 -11.57 18.09
C PRO A 471 16.72 -11.24 19.03
N ASP A 472 15.57 -10.85 18.50
CA ASP A 472 14.33 -10.57 19.26
C ASP A 472 13.52 -11.84 19.55
N GLY A 473 13.96 -13.01 19.04
CA GLY A 473 13.31 -14.31 19.24
C GLY A 473 12.25 -14.67 18.20
N GLN A 474 12.02 -13.84 17.18
CA GLN A 474 11.14 -14.19 16.06
C GLN A 474 11.81 -15.26 15.18
N PRO A 475 11.04 -16.25 14.65
CA PRO A 475 11.59 -17.23 13.72
C PRO A 475 12.00 -16.57 12.41
N ARG A 476 13.16 -16.97 11.88
CA ARG A 476 13.59 -16.55 10.55
C ARG A 476 12.84 -17.37 9.48
N PRO A 477 12.26 -16.73 8.46
CA PRO A 477 11.69 -17.46 7.33
C PRO A 477 12.78 -18.16 6.52
N LYS A 478 12.41 -19.19 5.75
CA LYS A 478 13.30 -19.77 4.75
C LYS A 478 13.58 -18.77 3.63
N LEU A 479 14.81 -18.80 3.11
CA LEU A 479 15.23 -17.93 2.02
C LEU A 479 14.82 -18.53 0.67
N GLY A 480 14.32 -17.69 -0.24
CA GLY A 480 14.05 -18.05 -1.62
C GLY A 480 15.31 -17.93 -2.48
N VAL A 481 15.79 -19.03 -3.05
CA VAL A 481 16.85 -19.04 -4.07
C VAL A 481 16.26 -19.38 -5.42
N SER A 482 16.84 -18.84 -6.52
CA SER A 482 16.36 -19.13 -7.87
C SER A 482 16.27 -20.64 -8.12
N ALA A 483 15.09 -21.12 -8.50
CA ALA A 483 14.86 -22.55 -8.75
C ALA A 483 15.73 -23.06 -9.90
N LYS A 484 16.09 -24.32 -9.82
CA LYS A 484 16.80 -25.00 -10.91
C LYS A 484 15.90 -25.11 -12.12
N PHE A 485 16.49 -24.92 -13.29
CA PHE A 485 15.81 -25.10 -14.56
C PHE A 485 15.34 -26.56 -14.75
N ASP A 486 14.07 -26.71 -15.16
CA ASP A 486 13.44 -28.02 -15.40
C ASP A 486 12.99 -28.11 -16.87
N GLN A 487 13.72 -28.92 -17.65
CA GLN A 487 13.45 -29.07 -19.08
C GLN A 487 12.10 -29.78 -19.35
N GLN A 488 11.68 -30.71 -18.47
CA GLN A 488 10.43 -31.45 -18.67
C GLN A 488 9.22 -30.54 -18.53
N LEU A 489 9.22 -29.64 -17.52
CA LEU A 489 8.15 -28.64 -17.35
C LEU A 489 8.09 -27.70 -18.54
N LEU A 490 9.24 -27.27 -19.06
CA LEU A 490 9.29 -26.42 -20.23
C LEU A 490 8.76 -27.12 -21.49
N ASP A 491 9.17 -28.36 -21.73
CA ASP A 491 8.75 -29.15 -22.92
C ASP A 491 7.22 -29.36 -22.93
N GLU A 492 6.60 -29.63 -21.77
CA GLU A 492 5.14 -29.72 -21.63
C GLU A 492 4.45 -28.40 -21.96
N ALA A 493 4.99 -27.29 -21.46
CA ALA A 493 4.44 -25.95 -21.74
C ALA A 493 4.52 -25.59 -23.24
N VAL A 494 5.66 -25.87 -23.86
CA VAL A 494 5.88 -25.67 -25.30
C VAL A 494 4.96 -26.54 -26.14
N ASP A 495 4.76 -27.80 -25.79
CA ASP A 495 3.83 -28.68 -26.50
C ASP A 495 2.40 -28.19 -26.40
N ASN A 496 1.91 -27.83 -25.22
CA ASN A 496 0.60 -27.23 -25.04
C ASN A 496 0.44 -25.94 -25.85
N ALA A 497 1.44 -25.08 -25.86
CA ALA A 497 1.41 -23.82 -26.61
C ALA A 497 1.29 -24.06 -28.13
N ARG A 498 2.03 -25.02 -28.69
CA ARG A 498 1.99 -25.34 -30.13
C ARG A 498 0.59 -25.76 -30.61
N HIS A 499 -0.16 -26.42 -29.76
CA HIS A 499 -1.49 -26.96 -30.09
C HIS A 499 -2.64 -26.05 -29.70
N SER A 500 -2.37 -24.83 -29.20
CA SER A 500 -3.39 -23.90 -28.72
C SER A 500 -3.58 -22.71 -29.69
N ASP A 501 -4.77 -22.10 -29.64
CA ASP A 501 -5.13 -20.90 -30.42
C ASP A 501 -4.78 -19.61 -29.68
N LEU A 502 -4.66 -19.68 -28.34
CA LEU A 502 -4.18 -18.63 -27.46
C LEU A 502 -3.25 -19.25 -26.40
N VAL A 503 -2.14 -18.60 -26.13
CA VAL A 503 -1.27 -18.90 -24.99
C VAL A 503 -1.31 -17.74 -24.01
N VAL A 504 -1.61 -18.03 -22.74
CA VAL A 504 -1.56 -17.06 -21.63
C VAL A 504 -0.46 -17.51 -20.69
N ALA A 505 0.67 -16.79 -20.69
CA ALA A 505 1.82 -17.06 -19.84
C ALA A 505 1.76 -16.21 -18.57
N VAL A 506 1.68 -16.83 -17.40
CA VAL A 506 1.59 -16.16 -16.10
C VAL A 506 2.91 -16.29 -15.36
N VAL A 507 3.58 -15.18 -15.16
CA VAL A 507 4.90 -15.06 -14.53
C VAL A 507 4.87 -14.02 -13.41
N GLY A 508 5.91 -13.98 -12.58
CA GLY A 508 6.01 -12.96 -11.54
C GLY A 508 6.89 -13.38 -10.37
N ASP A 509 6.57 -12.85 -9.19
CA ASP A 509 7.22 -13.16 -7.91
C ASP A 509 6.30 -13.96 -6.97
N VAL A 510 6.84 -14.33 -5.83
CA VAL A 510 6.16 -15.13 -4.80
C VAL A 510 6.32 -14.45 -3.44
N VAL A 511 5.42 -14.74 -2.51
CA VAL A 511 5.34 -14.09 -1.19
C VAL A 511 6.66 -14.16 -0.39
N GLN A 512 7.49 -15.19 -0.59
CA GLN A 512 8.80 -15.31 0.04
C GLN A 512 9.84 -14.28 -0.43
N LEU A 513 9.53 -13.51 -1.48
CA LEU A 513 10.35 -12.42 -2.02
C LEU A 513 9.71 -11.05 -1.80
N VAL A 514 8.66 -11.01 -0.98
CA VAL A 514 7.78 -9.84 -0.75
C VAL A 514 7.61 -9.61 0.75
N GLY A 515 7.40 -8.37 1.13
CA GLY A 515 7.15 -7.98 2.51
C GLY A 515 8.39 -7.52 3.26
N GLU A 516 8.23 -7.39 4.56
CA GLU A 516 9.26 -6.94 5.49
C GLU A 516 10.46 -7.91 5.49
N THR A 517 11.66 -7.39 5.48
CA THR A 517 12.95 -8.09 5.37
C THR A 517 13.21 -8.78 4.02
N CYS A 518 12.30 -8.69 3.06
CA CYS A 518 12.36 -9.41 1.78
C CYS A 518 12.75 -8.54 0.58
N SER A 519 13.61 -7.53 0.76
CA SER A 519 14.16 -6.74 -0.36
C SER A 519 15.00 -7.61 -1.29
N THR A 520 14.88 -7.40 -2.61
CA THR A 520 15.57 -8.17 -3.64
C THR A 520 16.67 -7.33 -4.31
N ALA A 521 17.83 -7.90 -4.56
CA ALA A 521 18.94 -7.20 -5.23
C ALA A 521 18.70 -7.03 -6.74
N THR A 522 17.92 -7.92 -7.35
CA THR A 522 17.53 -7.90 -8.75
C THR A 522 16.03 -7.73 -8.90
N LEU A 523 15.60 -7.23 -10.07
CA LEU A 523 14.20 -7.17 -10.50
C LEU A 523 13.91 -8.15 -11.63
N GLU A 524 14.85 -8.99 -12.01
CA GLU A 524 14.63 -10.01 -13.03
C GLU A 524 13.78 -11.16 -12.50
N LEU A 525 13.00 -11.77 -13.40
CA LEU A 525 12.23 -12.95 -13.09
C LEU A 525 13.14 -14.11 -12.70
N LEU A 526 12.91 -14.72 -11.54
CA LEU A 526 13.72 -15.84 -11.02
C LEU A 526 13.31 -17.19 -11.63
N GLY A 527 14.12 -18.21 -11.41
CA GLY A 527 13.92 -19.54 -11.93
C GLY A 527 14.01 -19.61 -13.46
N GLY A 528 13.24 -20.50 -14.05
CA GLY A 528 13.19 -20.67 -15.51
C GLY A 528 12.23 -19.76 -16.25
N GLN A 529 11.68 -18.71 -15.63
CA GLN A 529 10.60 -17.89 -16.20
C GLN A 529 11.01 -17.18 -17.50
N ASN A 530 12.22 -16.59 -17.55
CA ASN A 530 12.71 -15.94 -18.77
C ASN A 530 12.90 -16.95 -19.90
N ALA A 531 13.44 -18.15 -19.62
CA ALA A 531 13.60 -19.21 -20.62
C ALA A 531 12.25 -19.70 -21.14
N MET A 532 11.25 -19.80 -20.26
CA MET A 532 9.88 -20.16 -20.65
C MET A 532 9.26 -19.10 -21.55
N LEU A 533 9.35 -17.84 -21.22
CA LEU A 533 8.83 -16.74 -22.06
C LEU A 533 9.47 -16.72 -23.44
N GLU A 534 10.79 -16.87 -23.54
CA GLU A 534 11.50 -16.92 -24.82
C GLU A 534 11.09 -18.15 -25.65
N ALA A 535 10.92 -19.31 -25.03
CA ALA A 535 10.46 -20.52 -25.73
C ALA A 535 9.03 -20.37 -26.24
N LEU A 536 8.13 -19.79 -25.44
CA LEU A 536 6.74 -19.52 -25.84
C LEU A 536 6.66 -18.45 -26.94
N ALA A 537 7.50 -17.40 -26.87
CA ALA A 537 7.61 -16.39 -27.93
C ALA A 537 8.11 -17.01 -29.25
N ASN A 538 9.04 -17.98 -29.21
CA ASN A 538 9.44 -18.73 -30.38
C ASN A 538 8.29 -19.53 -30.98
N VAL A 539 7.48 -20.20 -30.15
CA VAL A 539 6.28 -20.91 -30.61
C VAL A 539 5.29 -19.94 -31.26
N ALA A 540 5.07 -18.76 -30.66
CA ALA A 540 4.17 -17.74 -31.20
C ALA A 540 4.64 -17.26 -32.60
N ARG A 541 5.94 -17.00 -32.77
CA ARG A 541 6.56 -16.67 -34.08
C ARG A 541 6.39 -17.78 -35.12
N GLU A 542 6.62 -19.02 -34.71
CA GLU A 542 6.50 -20.18 -35.62
C GLU A 542 5.06 -20.45 -36.06
N THR A 543 4.09 -20.27 -35.17
CA THR A 543 2.69 -20.62 -35.40
C THR A 543 1.81 -19.45 -35.84
N GLY A 544 2.27 -18.21 -35.62
CA GLY A 544 1.47 -17.00 -35.83
C GLY A 544 0.32 -16.84 -34.85
N LYS A 545 0.31 -17.58 -33.73
CA LYS A 545 -0.75 -17.55 -32.72
C LYS A 545 -0.38 -16.60 -31.58
N PRO A 546 -1.38 -15.91 -30.96
CA PRO A 546 -1.11 -14.91 -29.94
C PRO A 546 -0.56 -15.53 -28.65
N LEU A 547 0.45 -14.86 -28.10
CA LEU A 547 0.98 -15.05 -26.77
C LEU A 547 0.66 -13.81 -25.93
N VAL A 548 -0.09 -14.01 -24.85
CA VAL A 548 -0.38 -12.98 -23.83
C VAL A 548 0.47 -13.26 -22.61
N VAL A 549 1.23 -12.29 -22.14
CA VAL A 549 2.00 -12.36 -20.89
C VAL A 549 1.28 -11.61 -19.79
N VAL A 550 1.02 -12.27 -18.68
CA VAL A 550 0.47 -11.69 -17.45
C VAL A 550 1.60 -11.70 -16.41
N LEU A 551 2.07 -10.52 -16.04
CA LEU A 551 2.96 -10.35 -14.91
C LEU A 551 2.11 -10.18 -13.65
N MET A 552 2.09 -11.19 -12.79
CA MET A 552 1.46 -11.15 -11.46
C MET A 552 2.58 -11.01 -10.43
N SER A 553 2.79 -9.80 -9.95
CA SER A 553 3.94 -9.49 -9.09
C SER A 553 3.64 -8.38 -8.10
N SER A 554 4.35 -8.37 -6.98
CA SER A 554 4.27 -7.37 -5.92
C SER A 554 4.87 -6.00 -6.31
N LYS A 555 5.69 -5.98 -7.35
CA LYS A 555 6.48 -4.81 -7.79
C LYS A 555 6.82 -4.93 -9.27
N PRO A 556 7.20 -3.81 -9.93
CA PRO A 556 7.71 -3.86 -11.30
C PRO A 556 8.89 -4.81 -11.42
N GLN A 557 8.82 -5.73 -12.39
CA GLN A 557 9.89 -6.65 -12.75
C GLN A 557 10.54 -6.24 -14.09
N VAL A 558 11.81 -6.53 -14.25
CA VAL A 558 12.50 -6.36 -15.54
C VAL A 558 12.13 -7.50 -16.48
N MET A 559 11.44 -7.16 -17.55
CA MET A 559 10.94 -8.14 -18.51
C MET A 559 11.98 -8.46 -19.61
N PRO A 560 11.98 -9.71 -20.14
CA PRO A 560 12.89 -10.09 -21.21
C PRO A 560 12.59 -9.36 -22.52
N ALA A 561 13.54 -9.41 -23.46
CA ALA A 561 13.49 -8.69 -24.73
C ALA A 561 12.28 -9.07 -25.59
N CYS A 562 11.79 -10.30 -25.55
CA CYS A 562 10.57 -10.70 -26.27
C CYS A 562 9.31 -9.92 -25.84
N VAL A 563 9.32 -9.33 -24.62
CA VAL A 563 8.21 -8.51 -24.10
C VAL A 563 8.42 -7.02 -24.37
N ILE A 564 9.60 -6.47 -24.01
CA ILE A 564 9.85 -5.01 -24.00
C ILE A 564 10.83 -4.55 -25.10
N GLY A 565 11.32 -5.43 -25.93
CA GLY A 565 12.33 -5.14 -26.95
C GLY A 565 13.77 -5.11 -26.39
N THR A 566 14.72 -4.86 -27.28
CA THR A 566 16.14 -4.79 -26.93
C THR A 566 16.43 -3.53 -26.14
N ASN A 567 17.08 -3.68 -24.99
CA ASN A 567 17.52 -2.60 -24.12
C ASN A 567 18.97 -2.20 -24.40
N GLY A 568 19.23 -0.90 -24.38
CA GLY A 568 20.55 -0.34 -24.55
C GLY A 568 20.52 1.19 -24.54
N VAL A 569 21.53 1.81 -25.10
CA VAL A 569 21.55 3.26 -25.33
C VAL A 569 20.44 3.68 -26.30
N ILE A 570 20.18 2.82 -27.30
CA ILE A 570 19.05 2.93 -28.23
C ILE A 570 18.14 1.73 -27.93
N VAL A 571 16.89 2.03 -27.60
CA VAL A 571 15.83 1.03 -27.40
C VAL A 571 15.25 0.67 -28.75
N ASP A 572 15.20 -0.62 -29.05
CA ASP A 572 14.53 -1.12 -30.24
C ASP A 572 13.32 -1.98 -29.83
N GLU A 573 12.18 -1.31 -29.70
CA GLU A 573 10.90 -1.95 -29.34
C GLU A 573 10.40 -2.90 -30.46
N SER A 574 10.88 -2.74 -31.71
CA SER A 574 10.51 -3.63 -32.81
C SER A 574 11.04 -5.06 -32.62
N THR A 575 12.02 -5.24 -31.71
CA THR A 575 12.54 -6.56 -31.33
C THR A 575 11.71 -7.26 -30.25
N ALA A 576 10.69 -6.58 -29.69
CA ALA A 576 9.69 -7.18 -28.79
C ALA A 576 8.75 -8.09 -29.59
N ASP A 577 9.29 -9.16 -30.14
CA ASP A 577 8.63 -10.05 -31.07
C ASP A 577 8.21 -11.36 -30.41
N GLY A 578 7.05 -11.88 -30.81
CA GLY A 578 6.47 -13.12 -30.33
C GLY A 578 5.50 -12.96 -29.14
N VAL A 579 5.49 -11.80 -28.45
CA VAL A 579 4.50 -11.48 -27.41
C VAL A 579 3.50 -10.47 -27.98
N SER A 580 2.25 -10.90 -28.10
CA SER A 580 1.19 -10.09 -28.71
C SER A 580 0.53 -9.11 -27.74
N ALA A 581 0.49 -9.44 -26.44
CA ALA A 581 -0.01 -8.56 -25.39
C ALA A 581 0.72 -8.79 -24.08
N PHE A 582 0.87 -7.71 -23.31
CA PHE A 582 1.47 -7.74 -21.98
C PHE A 582 0.61 -6.95 -21.00
N MET A 583 0.32 -7.53 -19.84
CA MET A 583 -0.41 -6.88 -18.77
C MET A 583 0.23 -7.14 -17.42
N TRP A 584 0.04 -6.19 -16.51
CA TRP A 584 0.50 -6.27 -15.13
C TRP A 584 -0.70 -6.33 -14.18
N ALA A 585 -0.66 -7.27 -13.26
CA ALA A 585 -1.67 -7.49 -12.23
C ALA A 585 -0.99 -7.54 -10.85
N PRO A 586 -0.84 -6.38 -10.15
CA PRO A 586 -0.16 -6.35 -8.86
C PRO A 586 -1.02 -6.98 -7.77
N ASN A 587 -0.73 -8.26 -7.46
CA ASN A 587 -1.45 -9.08 -6.48
C ASN A 587 -2.96 -8.81 -6.51
N PRO A 588 -3.68 -9.32 -7.50
CA PRO A 588 -5.03 -8.84 -7.85
C PRO A 588 -6.16 -9.33 -6.93
N GLY A 589 -5.82 -9.92 -5.76
CA GLY A 589 -6.79 -10.34 -4.76
C GLY A 589 -7.60 -11.58 -5.13
N MET A 590 -8.62 -11.90 -4.31
CA MET A 590 -9.36 -13.16 -4.44
C MET A 590 -10.06 -13.36 -5.79
N LYS A 591 -10.45 -12.29 -6.49
CA LYS A 591 -11.15 -12.34 -7.78
C LYS A 591 -10.26 -11.96 -8.97
N GLY A 592 -8.96 -11.82 -8.74
CA GLY A 592 -8.02 -11.41 -9.77
C GLY A 592 -8.00 -12.30 -11.00
N GLY A 593 -8.02 -13.62 -10.84
CA GLY A 593 -8.02 -14.55 -11.97
C GLY A 593 -9.26 -14.44 -12.84
N GLN A 594 -10.45 -14.22 -12.24
CA GLN A 594 -11.67 -13.94 -13.00
C GLN A 594 -11.53 -12.62 -13.78
N ALA A 595 -11.09 -11.55 -13.13
CA ALA A 595 -10.93 -10.25 -13.78
C ALA A 595 -9.95 -10.30 -14.96
N ILE A 596 -8.82 -10.99 -14.82
CA ILE A 596 -7.83 -11.16 -15.90
C ILE A 596 -8.43 -11.94 -17.08
N ALA A 597 -9.14 -13.02 -16.80
CA ALA A 597 -9.79 -13.82 -17.85
C ALA A 597 -10.88 -13.00 -18.58
N GLU A 598 -11.72 -12.24 -17.86
CA GLU A 598 -12.72 -11.34 -18.44
C GLU A 598 -12.10 -10.28 -19.35
N ILE A 599 -10.96 -9.68 -18.93
CA ILE A 599 -10.23 -8.71 -19.76
C ILE A 599 -9.74 -9.41 -21.03
N ILE A 600 -9.03 -10.53 -20.94
CA ILE A 600 -8.45 -11.22 -22.10
C ILE A 600 -9.55 -11.66 -23.08
N LEU A 601 -10.70 -12.12 -22.57
CA LEU A 601 -11.83 -12.54 -23.39
C LEU A 601 -12.72 -11.38 -23.88
N GLY A 602 -12.47 -10.14 -23.41
CA GLY A 602 -13.18 -8.94 -23.83
C GLY A 602 -14.55 -8.70 -23.20
N GLU A 603 -14.84 -9.38 -22.10
CA GLU A 603 -16.04 -9.14 -21.28
C GLU A 603 -15.89 -7.85 -20.43
N THR A 604 -14.66 -7.47 -20.11
CA THR A 604 -14.31 -6.27 -19.38
C THR A 604 -13.29 -5.44 -20.18
N GLU A 605 -13.53 -4.14 -20.28
CA GLU A 605 -12.60 -3.17 -20.86
C GLU A 605 -11.46 -2.88 -19.88
N PRO A 606 -10.18 -3.03 -20.26
CA PRO A 606 -9.07 -2.70 -19.38
C PRO A 606 -9.00 -1.18 -19.15
N SER A 607 -8.85 -0.77 -17.90
CA SER A 607 -8.81 0.64 -17.50
C SER A 607 -7.74 0.97 -16.47
N GLY A 608 -6.96 -0.02 -16.03
CA GLY A 608 -5.87 0.18 -15.08
C GLY A 608 -4.76 1.06 -15.65
N ARG A 609 -4.14 1.87 -14.78
CA ARG A 609 -3.00 2.73 -15.10
C ARG A 609 -1.88 2.49 -14.10
N LEU A 610 -0.63 2.60 -14.53
CA LEU A 610 0.52 2.36 -13.67
C LEU A 610 0.64 3.42 -12.55
N PRO A 611 0.58 3.04 -11.28
CA PRO A 611 0.87 3.93 -10.16
C PRO A 611 2.37 4.04 -9.87
N ILE A 612 3.20 3.35 -10.65
CA ILE A 612 4.63 3.21 -10.46
C ILE A 612 5.34 2.97 -11.80
N THR A 613 6.53 3.53 -11.94
CA THR A 613 7.37 3.42 -13.13
C THR A 613 8.04 2.04 -13.21
N PHE A 614 8.07 1.45 -14.41
CA PHE A 614 8.77 0.19 -14.69
C PHE A 614 10.19 0.45 -15.18
N PRO A 615 11.23 0.01 -14.45
CA PRO A 615 12.61 0.13 -14.92
C PRO A 615 12.91 -0.86 -16.06
N ARG A 616 13.91 -0.54 -16.88
CA ARG A 616 14.50 -1.46 -17.87
C ARG A 616 15.61 -2.31 -17.27
N HIS A 617 16.20 -1.85 -16.20
CA HIS A 617 17.29 -2.50 -15.48
C HIS A 617 17.36 -2.00 -14.04
N ALA A 618 17.71 -2.85 -13.10
CA ALA A 618 17.84 -2.46 -11.70
C ALA A 618 18.85 -1.34 -11.44
N GLY A 619 19.83 -1.16 -12.33
CA GLY A 619 20.79 -0.05 -12.31
C GLY A 619 20.19 1.34 -12.59
N GLN A 620 18.94 1.44 -13.08
CA GLN A 620 18.25 2.73 -13.23
C GLN A 620 17.68 3.26 -11.90
N LEU A 621 17.57 2.39 -10.89
CA LEU A 621 16.91 2.74 -9.62
C LEU A 621 17.73 3.75 -8.79
N PRO A 622 17.05 4.70 -8.14
CA PRO A 622 15.60 4.92 -8.18
C PRO A 622 15.16 5.59 -9.49
N VAL A 623 14.07 5.11 -10.10
CA VAL A 623 13.46 5.68 -11.29
C VAL A 623 11.99 5.98 -11.04
N TYR A 624 11.57 7.22 -11.30
CA TYR A 624 10.21 7.73 -11.12
C TYR A 624 9.97 8.95 -12.00
N TYR A 625 8.72 9.25 -12.35
CA TYR A 625 8.42 10.23 -13.39
C TYR A 625 8.77 11.68 -13.01
N ASN A 626 8.70 12.04 -11.73
CA ASN A 626 8.92 13.40 -11.21
C ASN A 626 10.33 13.61 -10.64
N GLN A 627 11.35 13.06 -11.29
CA GLN A 627 12.75 13.31 -10.94
C GLN A 627 13.12 14.79 -11.13
N ILE A 628 14.00 15.28 -10.27
CA ILE A 628 14.51 16.66 -10.35
C ILE A 628 15.31 16.85 -11.64
N ARG A 629 15.09 17.99 -12.32
CA ARG A 629 15.83 18.41 -13.52
C ARG A 629 17.33 18.64 -13.22
N GLY A 630 18.18 18.58 -14.23
CA GLY A 630 19.58 19.00 -14.13
C GLY A 630 20.60 17.88 -14.35
N GLN A 631 20.26 16.90 -15.18
CA GLN A 631 21.17 15.81 -15.55
C GLN A 631 21.98 16.16 -16.81
N HIS A 632 23.22 15.64 -16.90
CA HIS A 632 24.02 15.70 -18.13
C HIS A 632 23.65 14.54 -19.07
N GLY A 633 22.92 14.85 -20.12
CA GLY A 633 22.39 13.87 -21.07
C GLY A 633 21.17 13.10 -20.49
N ASN A 634 20.61 12.21 -21.31
CA ASN A 634 19.40 11.46 -21.00
C ASN A 634 19.65 9.94 -20.97
N ARG A 635 20.86 9.52 -20.61
CA ARG A 635 21.27 8.13 -20.65
C ARG A 635 22.44 7.84 -19.71
N TYR A 636 22.59 6.57 -19.36
CA TYR A 636 23.84 5.98 -18.90
C TYR A 636 24.78 5.79 -20.12
N ALA A 637 26.01 5.40 -19.88
CA ALA A 637 26.95 5.12 -20.98
C ALA A 637 26.47 3.96 -21.87
N ASP A 638 25.74 3.02 -21.30
CA ASP A 638 25.32 1.73 -21.87
C ASP A 638 23.82 1.50 -21.91
N LEU A 639 23.02 2.38 -21.29
CA LEU A 639 21.57 2.24 -21.20
C LEU A 639 20.87 3.60 -21.30
N THR A 640 19.68 3.64 -21.89
CA THR A 640 18.78 4.80 -21.80
C THR A 640 18.35 5.07 -20.35
N GLN A 641 17.96 6.31 -20.05
CA GLN A 641 17.28 6.65 -18.79
C GLN A 641 15.75 6.49 -18.88
N ASP A 642 15.20 6.37 -20.09
CA ASP A 642 13.76 6.16 -20.26
C ASP A 642 13.34 4.82 -19.65
N PRO A 643 12.25 4.80 -18.86
CA PRO A 643 11.73 3.58 -18.30
C PRO A 643 11.12 2.67 -19.38
N ALA A 644 10.87 1.41 -19.03
CA ALA A 644 10.12 0.51 -19.89
C ALA A 644 8.67 1.00 -20.05
N PHE A 645 8.02 1.29 -18.91
CA PHE A 645 6.70 1.93 -18.88
C PHE A 645 6.71 3.02 -17.80
N ALA A 646 6.05 4.14 -18.10
CA ALA A 646 6.03 5.28 -17.22
C ALA A 646 4.79 5.30 -16.32
N PHE A 647 4.87 6.02 -15.22
CA PHE A 647 3.71 6.33 -14.37
C PHE A 647 2.52 6.83 -15.22
N GLY A 648 1.33 6.36 -14.90
CA GLY A 648 0.08 6.70 -15.58
C GLY A 648 -0.20 5.93 -16.86
N GLU A 649 0.76 5.18 -17.45
CA GLU A 649 0.55 4.41 -18.67
C GLU A 649 -0.42 3.23 -18.45
N GLY A 650 -1.18 2.93 -19.49
CA GLY A 650 -2.08 1.81 -19.62
C GLY A 650 -2.96 1.97 -20.87
N LEU A 651 -3.33 0.85 -21.46
CA LEU A 651 -4.13 0.78 -22.69
C LEU A 651 -5.56 0.32 -22.38
N GLY A 652 -6.51 0.75 -23.23
CA GLY A 652 -7.84 0.17 -23.37
C GLY A 652 -7.99 -0.57 -24.70
N TYR A 653 -9.15 -1.15 -24.95
CA TYR A 653 -9.52 -1.69 -26.26
C TYR A 653 -10.14 -0.63 -27.16
N THR A 654 -10.45 0.53 -26.61
CA THR A 654 -10.89 1.71 -27.34
C THR A 654 -9.81 2.80 -27.33
N THR A 655 -9.99 3.84 -28.15
CA THR A 655 -9.05 4.95 -28.26
C THR A 655 -9.72 6.26 -27.87
N PHE A 656 -8.93 7.16 -27.29
CA PHE A 656 -9.38 8.47 -26.86
C PHE A 656 -8.56 9.58 -27.50
N GLU A 657 -9.23 10.70 -27.83
CA GLU A 657 -8.59 11.91 -28.33
C GLU A 657 -8.81 13.06 -27.36
N TYR A 658 -7.73 13.76 -27.04
CA TYR A 658 -7.72 14.94 -26.17
C TYR A 658 -7.71 16.21 -27.01
N GLY A 659 -8.63 17.13 -26.76
CA GLY A 659 -8.62 18.49 -27.28
C GLY A 659 -7.49 19.32 -26.62
N GLU A 660 -7.37 20.57 -27.02
CA GLU A 660 -6.45 21.52 -26.38
C GLU A 660 -7.03 21.99 -25.04
N PRO A 661 -6.27 21.93 -23.94
CA PRO A 661 -6.73 22.38 -22.64
C PRO A 661 -6.88 23.90 -22.59
N THR A 662 -7.86 24.37 -21.85
CA THR A 662 -8.15 25.80 -21.66
C THR A 662 -8.32 26.14 -20.18
N ILE A 663 -7.94 27.37 -19.82
CA ILE A 663 -8.22 27.93 -18.49
C ILE A 663 -9.38 28.89 -18.62
N THR A 664 -10.49 28.60 -17.89
CA THR A 664 -11.78 29.27 -18.11
C THR A 664 -12.02 30.45 -17.19
N ASN A 665 -11.19 30.66 -16.15
CA ASN A 665 -11.38 31.67 -15.13
C ASN A 665 -10.18 32.64 -14.99
N VAL A 666 -9.46 32.92 -16.06
CA VAL A 666 -8.31 33.85 -16.01
C VAL A 666 -8.78 35.21 -15.42
N PRO A 667 -8.16 35.72 -14.34
CA PRO A 667 -8.50 37.00 -13.75
C PRO A 667 -8.31 38.17 -14.74
N ALA A 668 -9.04 39.28 -14.55
CA ALA A 668 -8.91 40.45 -15.40
C ALA A 668 -7.50 41.10 -15.37
N SER A 669 -6.72 40.84 -14.31
CA SER A 669 -5.30 41.20 -14.19
C SER A 669 -4.40 40.39 -15.12
N GLY A 670 -4.85 39.24 -15.61
CA GLY A 670 -4.04 38.25 -16.33
C GLY A 670 -3.22 37.35 -15.44
N THR A 671 -3.25 37.55 -14.11
CA THR A 671 -2.47 36.77 -13.13
C THR A 671 -3.34 36.27 -11.97
N PHE A 672 -3.06 35.08 -11.47
CA PHE A 672 -3.70 34.50 -10.29
C PHE A 672 -2.95 34.88 -9.02
N ALA A 673 -3.69 35.08 -7.93
CA ALA A 673 -3.11 35.14 -6.59
C ALA A 673 -2.92 33.74 -6.01
N THR A 674 -2.07 33.60 -5.00
CA THR A 674 -1.81 32.30 -4.32
C THR A 674 -3.05 31.71 -3.63
N THR A 675 -4.07 32.54 -3.37
CA THR A 675 -5.38 32.14 -2.78
C THR A 675 -6.41 31.75 -3.82
N ASP A 676 -6.13 31.91 -5.10
CA ASP A 676 -7.07 31.63 -6.17
C ASP A 676 -7.09 30.13 -6.52
N THR A 677 -8.09 29.74 -7.31
CA THR A 677 -8.18 28.42 -7.92
C THR A 677 -8.16 28.56 -9.44
N VAL A 678 -7.32 27.79 -10.11
CA VAL A 678 -7.29 27.69 -11.58
C VAL A 678 -8.32 26.63 -12.01
N HIS A 679 -9.25 27.02 -12.91
CA HIS A 679 -10.20 26.10 -13.53
C HIS A 679 -9.71 25.71 -14.94
N ALA A 680 -9.23 24.47 -15.09
CA ALA A 680 -8.74 23.92 -16.34
C ALA A 680 -9.74 22.94 -16.94
N GLU A 681 -9.95 23.01 -18.25
CA GLU A 681 -10.87 22.13 -18.96
C GLU A 681 -10.20 21.51 -20.20
N VAL A 682 -10.55 20.27 -20.53
CA VAL A 682 -10.15 19.60 -21.75
C VAL A 682 -11.34 18.79 -22.31
N ALA A 683 -11.50 18.80 -23.63
CA ALA A 683 -12.45 17.90 -24.30
C ALA A 683 -11.82 16.51 -24.43
N LEU A 684 -12.55 15.48 -24.08
CA LEU A 684 -12.16 14.07 -24.25
C LEU A 684 -13.20 13.37 -25.13
N THR A 685 -12.75 12.75 -26.22
CA THR A 685 -13.61 12.01 -27.16
C THR A 685 -13.21 10.55 -27.24
N ASN A 686 -14.14 9.64 -27.12
CA ASN A 686 -13.93 8.23 -27.46
C ASN A 686 -13.98 8.08 -29.00
N THR A 687 -12.84 7.84 -29.64
CA THR A 687 -12.71 7.70 -31.10
C THR A 687 -12.75 6.26 -31.57
N GLY A 688 -12.84 5.30 -30.67
CA GLY A 688 -12.92 3.88 -31.00
C GLY A 688 -14.37 3.37 -31.11
N GLU A 689 -14.50 2.06 -31.23
CA GLU A 689 -15.79 1.38 -31.50
C GLU A 689 -16.42 0.75 -30.23
N ARG A 690 -15.77 0.86 -29.09
CA ARG A 690 -16.21 0.28 -27.80
C ARG A 690 -16.40 1.37 -26.76
N LYS A 691 -17.33 1.15 -25.85
CA LYS A 691 -17.40 1.91 -24.61
C LYS A 691 -16.11 1.69 -23.81
N GLY A 692 -15.53 2.74 -23.25
CA GLY A 692 -14.33 2.62 -22.45
C GLY A 692 -14.21 3.67 -21.37
N THR A 693 -13.27 3.46 -20.45
CA THR A 693 -12.95 4.38 -19.36
C THR A 693 -11.51 4.90 -19.54
N GLU A 694 -11.37 6.21 -19.64
CA GLU A 694 -10.07 6.88 -19.60
C GLU A 694 -9.79 7.43 -18.20
N VAL A 695 -8.51 7.37 -17.78
CA VAL A 695 -8.02 8.08 -16.58
C VAL A 695 -7.31 9.34 -17.03
N VAL A 696 -8.04 10.45 -17.02
CA VAL A 696 -7.50 11.76 -17.37
C VAL A 696 -6.65 12.27 -16.23
N GLN A 697 -5.37 12.53 -16.50
CA GLN A 697 -4.38 12.94 -15.53
C GLN A 697 -3.97 14.40 -15.80
N LEU A 698 -3.92 15.21 -14.74
CA LEU A 698 -3.49 16.60 -14.82
C LEU A 698 -2.21 16.78 -13.99
N TYR A 699 -1.21 17.35 -14.63
CA TYR A 699 0.07 17.69 -14.03
C TYR A 699 0.30 19.20 -14.06
N ILE A 700 1.00 19.71 -13.07
CA ILE A 700 1.48 21.09 -13.01
C ILE A 700 3.00 21.10 -13.14
N GLY A 701 3.51 21.97 -14.00
CA GLY A 701 4.94 22.26 -14.15
C GLY A 701 5.20 23.73 -13.84
N ASP A 702 6.12 24.02 -12.91
CA ASP A 702 6.67 25.35 -12.74
C ASP A 702 7.82 25.53 -13.74
N ILE A 703 7.69 26.51 -14.63
CA ILE A 703 8.61 26.67 -15.77
C ILE A 703 10.00 27.11 -15.32
N VAL A 704 10.06 28.03 -14.36
CA VAL A 704 11.32 28.56 -13.81
C VAL A 704 11.23 28.62 -12.30
N THR A 705 12.05 27.84 -11.63
CA THR A 705 12.08 27.74 -10.17
C THR A 705 13.38 28.26 -9.59
N SER A 706 13.34 28.87 -8.41
CA SER A 706 14.54 29.33 -7.68
C SER A 706 15.42 28.19 -7.18
N TYR A 707 14.87 27.01 -7.06
CA TYR A 707 15.56 25.79 -6.63
C TYR A 707 15.35 24.67 -7.63
N SER A 708 16.31 23.74 -7.76
CA SER A 708 16.13 22.55 -8.61
C SER A 708 14.84 21.80 -8.25
N TRP A 709 13.97 21.63 -9.23
CA TRP A 709 12.66 21.01 -9.06
C TRP A 709 12.35 20.05 -10.23
N THR A 710 11.27 19.28 -10.09
CA THR A 710 10.76 18.44 -11.17
C THR A 710 10.14 19.29 -12.30
N ASP A 711 9.98 18.69 -13.48
CA ASP A 711 9.32 19.40 -14.59
C ASP A 711 7.79 19.24 -14.60
N ARG A 712 7.25 18.33 -13.79
CA ARG A 712 5.81 18.15 -13.61
C ARG A 712 5.49 17.31 -12.37
N GLU A 713 4.33 17.56 -11.79
CA GLU A 713 3.75 16.84 -10.66
C GLU A 713 2.27 16.58 -10.89
N LEU A 714 1.79 15.39 -10.61
CA LEU A 714 0.37 15.07 -10.62
C LEU A 714 -0.35 15.93 -9.56
N LYS A 715 -1.42 16.62 -9.96
CA LYS A 715 -2.24 17.43 -9.06
C LYS A 715 -3.73 17.13 -9.15
N ALA A 716 -4.16 16.36 -10.18
CA ALA A 716 -5.52 15.87 -10.28
C ALA A 716 -5.62 14.68 -11.24
N PHE A 717 -6.65 13.87 -11.06
CA PHE A 717 -7.04 12.82 -12.01
C PHE A 717 -8.54 12.56 -11.94
N GLN A 718 -9.11 12.08 -13.06
CA GLN A 718 -10.52 11.68 -13.12
C GLN A 718 -10.69 10.47 -14.01
N ARG A 719 -11.52 9.52 -13.59
CA ARG A 719 -12.01 8.41 -14.42
C ARG A 719 -13.22 8.90 -15.22
N VAL A 720 -13.15 8.77 -16.53
CA VAL A 720 -14.19 9.25 -17.44
C VAL A 720 -14.64 8.12 -18.37
N GLU A 721 -15.87 7.69 -18.21
CA GLU A 721 -16.48 6.67 -19.06
C GLU A 721 -17.18 7.33 -20.24
N LEU A 722 -16.94 6.83 -21.48
CA LEU A 722 -17.48 7.36 -22.73
C LEU A 722 -17.98 6.24 -23.65
N GLU A 723 -19.15 6.45 -24.23
CA GLU A 723 -19.64 5.63 -25.33
C GLU A 723 -18.88 5.94 -26.63
N PRO A 724 -18.89 5.04 -27.65
CA PRO A 724 -18.27 5.32 -28.95
C PRO A 724 -18.75 6.63 -29.57
N GLY A 725 -17.84 7.50 -29.95
CA GLY A 725 -18.13 8.82 -30.52
C GLY A 725 -18.58 9.89 -29.51
N GLU A 726 -18.73 9.55 -28.23
CA GLU A 726 -19.09 10.51 -27.20
C GLU A 726 -17.93 11.44 -26.87
N THR A 727 -18.23 12.72 -26.66
CA THR A 727 -17.29 13.76 -26.19
C THR A 727 -17.80 14.33 -24.88
N LYS A 728 -16.93 14.42 -23.87
CA LYS A 728 -17.18 15.12 -22.61
C LYS A 728 -16.12 16.19 -22.35
N THR A 729 -16.51 17.29 -21.73
CA THR A 729 -15.57 18.23 -21.12
C THR A 729 -15.20 17.72 -19.74
N VAL A 730 -13.91 17.52 -19.50
CA VAL A 730 -13.31 17.15 -18.20
C VAL A 730 -12.74 18.41 -17.59
N ALA A 731 -13.21 18.75 -16.39
CA ALA A 731 -12.82 19.98 -15.69
C ALA A 731 -12.08 19.65 -14.38
N PHE A 732 -11.09 20.48 -14.06
CA PHE A 732 -10.27 20.36 -12.87
C PHE A 732 -10.16 21.70 -12.16
N ASP A 733 -10.25 21.68 -10.83
CA ASP A 733 -10.03 22.80 -9.95
C ASP A 733 -8.69 22.64 -9.23
N ILE A 734 -7.75 23.54 -9.48
CA ILE A 734 -6.40 23.48 -8.94
C ILE A 734 -6.19 24.71 -8.05
N PRO A 735 -6.16 24.54 -6.72
CA PRO A 735 -5.77 25.63 -5.83
C PRO A 735 -4.34 26.07 -6.14
N VAL A 736 -4.10 27.35 -6.39
CA VAL A 736 -2.75 27.88 -6.64
C VAL A 736 -1.81 27.59 -5.47
N SER A 737 -2.35 27.57 -4.24
CA SER A 737 -1.62 27.18 -3.02
C SER A 737 -1.02 25.77 -3.04
N GLU A 738 -1.46 24.89 -3.94
CA GLU A 738 -0.91 23.55 -4.14
C GLU A 738 0.21 23.50 -5.19
N CYS A 739 0.44 24.60 -5.93
CA CYS A 739 1.50 24.72 -6.93
C CYS A 739 2.83 25.12 -6.25
N THR A 740 3.27 24.33 -5.29
CA THR A 740 4.40 24.67 -4.43
C THR A 740 5.70 24.01 -4.87
N ILE A 741 6.79 24.71 -4.61
CA ILE A 741 8.14 24.12 -4.47
C ILE A 741 8.57 24.16 -3.00
N VAL A 742 9.69 23.54 -2.68
CA VAL A 742 10.29 23.61 -1.34
C VAL A 742 11.64 24.31 -1.41
N ASP A 743 11.80 25.39 -0.62
CA ASP A 743 13.00 26.20 -0.58
C ASP A 743 14.17 25.54 0.19
N SER A 744 15.31 26.24 0.32
CA SER A 744 16.48 25.74 1.06
C SER A 744 16.25 25.57 2.57
N ASP A 745 15.28 26.28 3.12
CA ASP A 745 14.94 26.25 4.55
C ASP A 745 13.81 25.24 4.82
N ALA A 746 13.46 24.42 3.82
CA ALA A 746 12.42 23.40 3.84
C ALA A 746 10.99 23.97 4.00
N ASN A 747 10.74 25.21 3.56
CA ASN A 747 9.40 25.76 3.50
C ASN A 747 8.75 25.49 2.13
N ARG A 748 7.47 25.15 2.14
CA ARG A 748 6.65 25.09 0.91
C ARG A 748 6.23 26.48 0.52
N ILE A 749 6.61 26.89 -0.67
CA ILE A 749 6.33 28.24 -1.20
C ILE A 749 5.73 28.15 -2.61
N VAL A 750 4.88 29.10 -2.96
CA VAL A 750 4.42 29.34 -4.34
C VAL A 750 5.19 30.54 -4.86
N GLU A 751 5.96 30.38 -5.92
CA GLU A 751 6.70 31.49 -6.53
C GLU A 751 5.86 32.20 -7.59
N PRO A 752 6.00 33.53 -7.73
CA PRO A 752 5.44 34.24 -8.87
C PRO A 752 6.12 33.77 -10.18
N GLY A 753 5.31 33.50 -11.20
CA GLY A 753 5.86 33.00 -12.47
C GLY A 753 4.81 32.38 -13.35
N GLU A 754 5.29 31.78 -14.45
CA GLU A 754 4.46 31.05 -15.41
C GLU A 754 4.48 29.55 -15.10
N PHE A 755 3.30 28.96 -15.05
CA PHE A 755 3.07 27.55 -14.80
C PHE A 755 2.45 26.86 -16.02
N GLU A 756 2.81 25.62 -16.25
CA GLU A 756 2.17 24.74 -17.23
C GLU A 756 1.07 23.89 -16.58
N VAL A 757 -0.08 23.83 -17.24
CA VAL A 757 -1.10 22.79 -17.02
C VAL A 757 -0.94 21.78 -18.14
N LEU A 758 -0.66 20.52 -17.77
CA LEU A 758 -0.39 19.42 -18.68
C LEU A 758 -1.46 18.35 -18.46
N ILE A 759 -2.24 17.98 -19.49
CA ILE A 759 -3.34 17.02 -19.37
C ILE A 759 -3.20 15.90 -20.40
N GLY A 760 -3.33 14.66 -19.97
CA GLY A 760 -3.28 13.48 -20.83
C GLY A 760 -3.48 12.17 -20.10
N HIS A 761 -3.08 11.07 -20.71
CA HIS A 761 -3.30 9.72 -20.20
C HIS A 761 -2.09 9.09 -19.49
N SER A 762 -0.95 9.75 -19.49
CA SER A 762 0.28 9.28 -18.83
C SER A 762 1.18 10.43 -18.41
N SER A 763 2.23 10.14 -17.65
CA SER A 763 3.23 11.12 -17.27
C SER A 763 4.22 11.45 -18.41
N ARG A 764 4.21 10.74 -19.54
CA ARG A 764 5.12 11.05 -20.66
C ARG A 764 4.78 12.37 -21.29
N ARG A 765 5.77 13.26 -21.40
CA ARG A 765 5.59 14.61 -21.99
C ARG A 765 4.95 14.59 -23.38
N ARG A 766 5.24 13.59 -24.20
CA ARG A 766 4.68 13.42 -25.55
C ARG A 766 3.17 13.15 -25.57
N ASP A 767 2.63 12.64 -24.47
CA ASP A 767 1.23 12.23 -24.33
C ASP A 767 0.38 13.34 -23.68
N LEU A 768 1.00 14.50 -23.36
CA LEU A 768 0.37 15.59 -22.64
C LEU A 768 0.06 16.78 -23.54
N LYS A 769 -1.19 17.24 -23.50
CA LYS A 769 -1.62 18.53 -24.04
C LYS A 769 -1.31 19.63 -23.02
N ARG A 770 -1.08 20.88 -23.50
CA ARG A 770 -0.52 21.94 -22.67
C ARG A 770 -1.29 23.25 -22.77
N THR A 771 -1.47 23.92 -21.64
CA THR A 771 -1.79 25.36 -21.54
C THR A 771 -0.99 25.99 -20.41
N THR A 772 -1.02 27.32 -20.24
CA THR A 772 -0.25 28.00 -19.19
C THR A 772 -1.13 29.01 -18.43
N PHE A 773 -0.70 29.33 -17.20
CA PHE A 773 -1.21 30.41 -16.38
C PHE A 773 -0.06 31.11 -15.66
N THR A 774 -0.32 32.34 -15.18
CA THR A 774 0.69 33.13 -14.47
C THR A 774 0.23 33.43 -13.06
N VAL A 775 1.10 33.24 -12.08
CA VAL A 775 0.91 33.62 -10.65
C VAL A 775 1.63 34.93 -10.39
N ALA A 776 0.96 35.84 -9.60
CA ALA A 776 1.48 37.17 -9.30
C ALA A 776 2.46 37.19 -8.12
#